data_990c743d330cceb9b2c6ba38580e0631
#
_entry.id   990c743d330cceb9b2c6ba38580e0631
#
_cell.length_a   1.000
_cell.length_b   1.000
_cell.length_c   1.000
_cell.angle_alpha   90.00
_cell.angle_beta   90.00
_cell.angle_gamma   90.00
#
_symmetry.space_group_name_H-M   'P 1'
#
loop_
_entity.id
_entity.type
_entity.pdbx_description
1 polymer ?
#
loop_
_entity_poly.entity_id
_entity_poly.type
_entity_poly.pdbx_seq_one_letter_code
_entity_poly.pdbx_strand_id
1 'polypeptide(L)'
;MELDAKELQKEKNYLKECLSYLDQELSHMDTSMEKSFQEESEFRKYIWQNKGNMDAQELRSEMQQADMDAQLHNQQVAYYRKLYRIKDNPYFGRIDFTDEDGDQSVVYIGITHLTKEFHHYIYDWRSPIASLFYEEKLGPSSYRAPSGTVSGTLTLKRQYKIEKRKMKAVFDNNLNVTDDFLQEVLASESGEKMKNIVNTIQKEQDQIIRNTDDKHLVVQGIAGSGKTSVALHRIAYLLYRIPKLTSKNVLIFSPNNIFAEYISNVLPELGEANALETTFHDFAKEYIDEYESIESFTSFIERYYLHQIDDVSLSELKLSDDFIRVMNTYYKEIELHTFFYRSFEYDEKPLLKDELNVLLHDRYSKLPLFNRIDAIAEHICDIRNYKRGKHLKSLKKRLYENLNLKHDFKTVYTHLFKSKVFQKKFGYNLSDEVIKKFVDRKDLLFEDTLPFIYMKGLMEGFPYSSQIKQIVIDEAQDYNLLQYIILRKIFPRAAFTILGDVNQTINPVYHYDSLERLCRVLVKDYRYVELTKTYRSSPEIIEYSNRILGLRYAVSVRRENHVPVTEVKVTKAKDLKPYLERLVSSYYKVAVITKTDDEAEDVYQSLHEDFEELRLLRDSGVQFMGNLVIVPSYLAKGLEFDAVIIYTEEIDPYQQEEKYLYYVAVTRAQHCLVLVNQQSW
;
A
#
# COMPACT_ATOMS: atom_id res chain seq x y z
N MET A 1 -12.45 20.22 -31.17
CA MET A 1 -13.58 20.83 -31.92
C MET A 1 -14.40 21.59 -30.89
N GLU A 2 -14.57 22.90 -31.03
CA GLU A 2 -15.43 23.64 -30.11
C GLU A 2 -16.87 23.17 -30.29
N LEU A 3 -17.58 22.89 -29.18
CA LEU A 3 -19.00 22.55 -29.21
C LEU A 3 -19.80 23.64 -29.89
N ASP A 4 -20.85 23.23 -30.62
CA ASP A 4 -21.85 24.19 -31.12
C ASP A 4 -22.44 24.97 -29.92
N ALA A 5 -22.59 26.28 -30.09
CA ALA A 5 -23.08 27.19 -29.05
C ALA A 5 -24.42 26.73 -28.43
N LYS A 6 -25.26 26.04 -29.22
CA LYS A 6 -26.55 25.50 -28.80
C LYS A 6 -26.40 24.28 -27.89
N GLU A 7 -25.44 23.40 -28.18
CA GLU A 7 -25.12 22.26 -27.32
C GLU A 7 -24.44 22.69 -26.03
N LEU A 8 -23.48 23.63 -26.12
CA LEU A 8 -22.86 24.18 -24.93
C LEU A 8 -23.89 24.82 -23.96
N GLN A 9 -24.92 25.46 -24.52
CA GLN A 9 -25.98 26.05 -23.72
C GLN A 9 -26.83 24.97 -23.05
N LYS A 10 -27.10 23.84 -23.70
CA LYS A 10 -27.81 22.69 -23.11
C LYS A 10 -27.03 22.13 -21.91
N GLU A 11 -25.71 21.94 -22.06
CA GLU A 11 -24.85 21.43 -21.00
C GLU A 11 -24.80 22.38 -19.79
N LYS A 12 -24.71 23.69 -20.04
CA LYS A 12 -24.79 24.69 -18.98
C LYS A 12 -26.14 24.70 -18.25
N ASN A 13 -27.23 24.49 -18.97
CA ASN A 13 -28.56 24.41 -18.38
C ASN A 13 -28.68 23.15 -17.50
N TYR A 14 -28.18 22.02 -17.99
CA TYR A 14 -28.15 20.77 -17.21
C TYR A 14 -27.31 20.91 -15.93
N LEU A 15 -26.13 21.53 -16.01
CA LEU A 15 -25.31 21.81 -14.84
C LEU A 15 -26.07 22.67 -13.81
N LYS A 16 -26.78 23.71 -14.28
CA LYS A 16 -27.58 24.58 -13.40
C LYS A 16 -28.71 23.81 -12.72
N GLU A 17 -29.41 22.95 -13.45
CA GLU A 17 -30.48 22.11 -12.91
C GLU A 17 -29.93 21.11 -11.88
N CYS A 18 -28.87 20.40 -12.20
CA CYS A 18 -28.19 19.47 -11.33
C CYS A 18 -27.73 20.13 -10.01
N LEU A 19 -27.10 21.31 -10.10
CA LEU A 19 -26.65 22.08 -8.93
C LEU A 19 -27.83 22.58 -8.08
N SER A 20 -28.92 23.02 -8.72
CA SER A 20 -30.12 23.45 -8.00
C SER A 20 -30.73 22.31 -7.19
N TYR A 21 -30.81 21.12 -7.80
CA TYR A 21 -31.32 19.93 -7.09
C TYR A 21 -30.37 19.49 -5.97
N LEU A 22 -29.06 19.52 -6.21
CA LEU A 22 -28.06 19.19 -5.19
C LEU A 22 -28.14 20.12 -3.96
N ASP A 23 -28.35 21.43 -4.18
CA ASP A 23 -28.55 22.39 -3.10
C ASP A 23 -29.84 22.11 -2.30
N GLN A 24 -30.92 21.74 -3.00
CA GLN A 24 -32.19 21.34 -2.36
C GLN A 24 -32.01 20.09 -1.50
N GLU A 25 -31.31 19.07 -2.04
CA GLU A 25 -31.08 17.82 -1.34
C GLU A 25 -30.19 18.02 -0.10
N LEU A 26 -29.11 18.80 -0.21
CA LEU A 26 -28.26 19.16 0.91
C LEU A 26 -29.04 19.89 2.01
N SER A 27 -29.87 20.87 1.65
CA SER A 27 -30.69 21.62 2.60
C SER A 27 -31.75 20.72 3.28
N HIS A 28 -32.40 19.83 2.53
CA HIS A 28 -33.33 18.85 3.08
C HIS A 28 -32.67 17.90 4.06
N MET A 29 -31.47 17.41 3.71
CA MET A 29 -30.70 16.52 4.58
C MET A 29 -30.20 17.22 5.84
N ASP A 30 -29.75 18.47 5.79
CA ASP A 30 -29.38 19.24 6.97
C ASP A 30 -30.52 19.26 7.99
N THR A 31 -31.73 19.62 7.54
CA THR A 31 -32.91 19.67 8.39
C THR A 31 -33.31 18.29 8.95
N SER A 32 -33.21 17.26 8.11
CA SER A 32 -33.52 15.87 8.51
C SER A 32 -32.54 15.31 9.52
N MET A 33 -31.23 15.62 9.34
CA MET A 33 -30.17 15.15 10.25
C MET A 33 -30.26 15.83 11.62
N GLU A 34 -30.53 17.14 11.67
CA GLU A 34 -30.76 17.84 12.94
C GLU A 34 -31.93 17.22 13.72
N LYS A 35 -33.04 16.93 13.05
CA LYS A 35 -34.20 16.29 13.65
C LYS A 35 -33.88 14.88 14.14
N SER A 36 -33.24 14.06 13.30
CA SER A 36 -32.84 12.69 13.65
C SER A 36 -31.88 12.65 14.83
N PHE A 37 -30.93 13.58 14.90
CA PHE A 37 -30.00 13.69 16.02
C PHE A 37 -30.70 14.06 17.35
N GLN A 38 -31.68 14.96 17.28
CA GLN A 38 -32.47 15.34 18.45
C GLN A 38 -33.29 14.15 18.95
N GLU A 39 -33.99 13.47 18.05
CA GLU A 39 -34.80 12.28 18.36
C GLU A 39 -33.95 11.15 18.98
N GLU A 40 -32.79 10.84 18.41
CA GLU A 40 -31.86 9.84 18.93
C GLU A 40 -31.35 10.24 20.34
N SER A 41 -30.97 11.50 20.52
CA SER A 41 -30.47 12.00 21.80
C SER A 41 -31.56 11.93 22.91
N GLU A 42 -32.77 12.29 22.58
CA GLU A 42 -33.91 12.21 23.49
C GLU A 42 -34.26 10.76 23.86
N PHE A 43 -34.24 9.86 22.86
CA PHE A 43 -34.48 8.44 23.04
C PHE A 43 -33.42 7.77 23.91
N ARG A 44 -32.17 8.08 23.71
CA ARG A 44 -31.08 7.59 24.57
C ARG A 44 -31.19 8.11 26.01
N LYS A 45 -31.60 9.37 26.18
CA LYS A 45 -31.89 9.93 27.52
C LYS A 45 -33.04 9.20 28.18
N TYR A 46 -34.09 8.91 27.47
CA TYR A 46 -35.26 8.16 27.94
C TYR A 46 -34.85 6.76 28.43
N ILE A 47 -34.09 5.99 27.64
CA ILE A 47 -33.57 4.67 28.02
C ILE A 47 -32.73 4.79 29.30
N TRP A 48 -31.81 5.77 29.35
CA TRP A 48 -30.96 5.95 30.52
C TRP A 48 -31.74 6.28 31.81
N GLN A 49 -32.74 7.12 31.72
CA GLN A 49 -33.58 7.51 32.85
C GLN A 49 -34.50 6.38 33.34
N ASN A 50 -34.96 5.53 32.45
CA ASN A 50 -35.95 4.49 32.75
C ASN A 50 -35.37 3.07 32.90
N LYS A 51 -34.06 2.87 32.67
CA LYS A 51 -33.41 1.56 32.71
C LYS A 51 -33.62 0.75 34.00
N GLY A 52 -33.87 1.42 35.12
CA GLY A 52 -34.15 0.78 36.41
C GLY A 52 -35.58 0.23 36.54
N ASN A 53 -36.51 0.65 35.68
CA ASN A 53 -37.93 0.25 35.68
C ASN A 53 -38.26 -0.70 34.54
N MET A 54 -37.33 -0.93 33.61
CA MET A 54 -37.50 -1.83 32.45
C MET A 54 -37.07 -3.24 32.81
N ASP A 55 -37.75 -4.24 32.28
CA ASP A 55 -37.25 -5.60 32.35
C ASP A 55 -36.09 -5.83 31.39
N ALA A 56 -35.36 -6.95 31.54
CA ALA A 56 -34.16 -7.23 30.74
C ALA A 56 -34.46 -7.43 29.24
N GLN A 57 -35.67 -7.82 28.87
CA GLN A 57 -36.07 -8.02 27.48
C GLN A 57 -36.46 -6.68 26.84
N GLU A 58 -37.20 -5.86 27.55
CA GLU A 58 -37.57 -4.51 27.17
C GLU A 58 -36.36 -3.63 26.96
N LEU A 59 -35.42 -3.62 27.94
CA LEU A 59 -34.16 -2.87 27.83
C LEU A 59 -33.33 -3.28 26.61
N ARG A 60 -33.25 -4.57 26.29
CA ARG A 60 -32.55 -5.05 25.08
C ARG A 60 -33.23 -4.58 23.80
N SER A 61 -34.55 -4.59 23.74
CA SER A 61 -35.33 -4.14 22.57
C SER A 61 -35.09 -2.66 22.32
N GLU A 62 -35.20 -1.84 23.37
CA GLU A 62 -34.99 -0.38 23.28
C GLU A 62 -33.54 -0.04 22.89
N MET A 63 -32.55 -0.77 23.43
CA MET A 63 -31.16 -0.59 23.02
C MET A 63 -30.89 -0.99 21.56
N GLN A 64 -31.53 -2.07 21.08
CA GLN A 64 -31.45 -2.46 19.67
C GLN A 64 -32.08 -1.40 18.75
N GLN A 65 -33.20 -0.80 19.14
CA GLN A 65 -33.81 0.28 18.39
C GLN A 65 -32.89 1.50 18.34
N ALA A 66 -32.33 1.91 19.49
CA ALA A 66 -31.39 3.02 19.54
C ALA A 66 -30.14 2.79 18.67
N ASP A 67 -29.62 1.56 18.61
CA ASP A 67 -28.48 1.20 17.75
C ASP A 67 -28.87 1.23 16.26
N MET A 68 -30.08 0.83 15.90
CA MET A 68 -30.60 0.95 14.52
C MET A 68 -30.76 2.41 14.10
N ASP A 69 -31.33 3.26 14.96
CA ASP A 69 -31.50 4.69 14.68
C ASP A 69 -30.15 5.40 14.53
N ALA A 70 -29.16 5.06 15.38
CA ALA A 70 -27.80 5.53 15.25
C ALA A 70 -27.14 5.08 13.93
N GLN A 71 -27.38 3.86 13.48
CA GLN A 71 -26.87 3.38 12.19
C GLN A 71 -27.49 4.14 11.02
N LEU A 72 -28.80 4.40 11.06
CA LEU A 72 -29.50 5.19 10.03
C LEU A 72 -28.97 6.62 9.98
N HIS A 73 -28.82 7.26 11.15
CA HIS A 73 -28.23 8.59 11.24
C HIS A 73 -26.79 8.62 10.65
N ASN A 74 -25.95 7.67 11.01
CA ASN A 74 -24.59 7.57 10.48
C ASN A 74 -24.58 7.38 8.94
N GLN A 75 -25.53 6.64 8.37
CA GLN A 75 -25.67 6.49 6.92
C GLN A 75 -26.09 7.81 6.26
N GLN A 76 -27.01 8.55 6.85
CA GLN A 76 -27.42 9.89 6.37
C GLN A 76 -26.24 10.86 6.40
N VAL A 77 -25.48 10.91 7.49
CA VAL A 77 -24.28 11.75 7.60
C VAL A 77 -23.24 11.37 6.54
N ALA A 78 -23.04 10.08 6.30
CA ALA A 78 -22.10 9.61 5.28
C ALA A 78 -22.56 10.02 3.86
N TYR A 79 -23.85 9.91 3.57
CA TYR A 79 -24.41 10.34 2.27
C TYR A 79 -24.34 11.85 2.10
N TYR A 80 -24.70 12.62 3.13
CA TYR A 80 -24.56 14.08 3.14
C TYR A 80 -23.11 14.52 2.82
N ARG A 81 -22.14 13.90 3.48
CA ARG A 81 -20.71 14.19 3.20
C ARG A 81 -20.33 13.90 1.75
N LYS A 82 -20.87 12.86 1.14
CA LYS A 82 -20.65 12.54 -0.28
C LYS A 82 -21.25 13.62 -1.19
N LEU A 83 -22.48 14.05 -0.94
CA LEU A 83 -23.12 15.12 -1.70
C LEU A 83 -22.41 16.47 -1.52
N TYR A 84 -21.99 16.79 -0.30
CA TYR A 84 -21.27 18.02 -0.02
C TYR A 84 -19.93 18.13 -0.78
N ARG A 85 -19.26 17.01 -1.02
CA ARG A 85 -18.01 16.97 -1.81
C ARG A 85 -18.21 17.33 -3.27
N ILE A 86 -19.34 16.94 -3.84
CA ILE A 86 -19.63 17.21 -5.26
C ILE A 86 -20.28 18.56 -5.51
N LYS A 87 -20.51 19.38 -4.48
CA LYS A 87 -21.24 20.66 -4.59
C LYS A 87 -20.64 21.64 -5.59
N ASP A 88 -19.32 21.62 -5.77
CA ASP A 88 -18.59 22.53 -6.66
C ASP A 88 -18.22 21.90 -8.01
N ASN A 89 -18.21 20.54 -8.08
CA ASN A 89 -17.91 19.76 -9.26
C ASN A 89 -18.76 18.47 -9.26
N PRO A 90 -20.02 18.53 -9.71
CA PRO A 90 -20.95 17.42 -9.57
C PRO A 90 -20.65 16.23 -10.46
N TYR A 91 -20.15 16.44 -11.68
CA TYR A 91 -19.81 15.39 -12.62
C TYR A 91 -18.63 15.80 -13.49
N PHE A 92 -17.93 14.82 -14.05
CA PHE A 92 -16.74 15.01 -14.88
C PHE A 92 -16.88 14.40 -16.29
N GLY A 93 -17.89 13.54 -16.51
CA GLY A 93 -18.07 12.84 -17.76
C GLY A 93 -19.52 12.66 -18.14
N ARG A 94 -19.77 12.44 -19.42
CA ARG A 94 -21.04 12.00 -20.00
C ARG A 94 -20.80 10.97 -21.07
N ILE A 95 -21.65 9.96 -21.11
CA ILE A 95 -21.75 9.03 -22.22
C ILE A 95 -23.19 8.96 -22.68
N ASP A 96 -23.38 8.77 -24.01
CA ASP A 96 -24.66 8.42 -24.60
C ASP A 96 -24.52 7.00 -25.17
N PHE A 97 -25.37 6.11 -24.71
CA PHE A 97 -25.32 4.68 -25.05
C PHE A 97 -26.70 4.23 -25.53
N THR A 98 -26.73 3.47 -26.63
CA THR A 98 -27.95 2.85 -27.17
C THR A 98 -27.77 1.35 -27.06
N ASP A 99 -28.62 0.66 -26.34
CA ASP A 99 -28.56 -0.79 -26.23
C ASP A 99 -29.10 -1.52 -27.47
N GLU A 100 -29.05 -2.87 -27.47
CA GLU A 100 -29.54 -3.68 -28.59
C GLU A 100 -31.06 -3.59 -28.82
N ASP A 101 -31.82 -3.21 -27.79
CA ASP A 101 -33.27 -3.00 -27.87
C ASP A 101 -33.61 -1.60 -28.41
N GLY A 102 -32.64 -0.73 -28.58
CA GLY A 102 -32.79 0.62 -29.11
C GLY A 102 -33.06 1.68 -28.04
N ASP A 103 -32.99 1.33 -26.76
CA ASP A 103 -33.17 2.25 -25.66
C ASP A 103 -31.94 3.15 -25.51
N GLN A 104 -32.17 4.46 -25.50
CA GLN A 104 -31.10 5.46 -25.37
C GLN A 104 -30.93 5.89 -23.92
N SER A 105 -29.72 5.81 -23.42
CA SER A 105 -29.31 6.25 -22.10
C SER A 105 -28.32 7.40 -22.19
N VAL A 106 -28.64 8.53 -21.56
CA VAL A 106 -27.74 9.66 -21.34
C VAL A 106 -27.26 9.60 -19.90
N VAL A 107 -25.96 9.40 -19.67
CA VAL A 107 -25.38 9.09 -18.38
C VAL A 107 -24.31 10.12 -18.03
N TYR A 108 -24.60 10.97 -17.04
CA TYR A 108 -23.61 11.87 -16.46
C TYR A 108 -22.90 11.17 -15.31
N ILE A 109 -21.57 11.23 -15.28
CA ILE A 109 -20.72 10.42 -14.40
C ILE A 109 -19.98 11.34 -13.43
N GLY A 110 -20.11 11.05 -12.14
CA GLY A 110 -19.45 11.75 -11.05
C GLY A 110 -18.87 10.82 -9.99
N ILE A 111 -18.37 11.39 -8.91
CA ILE A 111 -17.74 10.63 -7.81
C ILE A 111 -18.81 9.90 -6.96
N THR A 112 -20.02 10.39 -6.93
CA THR A 112 -21.15 9.76 -6.24
C THR A 112 -22.43 9.92 -7.05
N HIS A 113 -23.44 9.10 -6.76
CA HIS A 113 -24.75 9.22 -7.42
C HIS A 113 -25.57 10.37 -6.84
N LEU A 114 -26.39 10.97 -7.70
CA LEU A 114 -27.44 11.92 -7.33
C LEU A 114 -28.72 11.52 -8.06
N THR A 115 -29.74 11.16 -7.30
CA THR A 115 -31.01 10.62 -7.84
C THR A 115 -32.18 11.36 -7.22
N LYS A 116 -33.17 11.73 -8.03
CA LYS A 116 -34.45 12.27 -7.60
C LYS A 116 -35.56 11.32 -8.07
N GLU A 117 -36.23 10.69 -7.13
CA GLU A 117 -37.23 9.66 -7.44
C GLU A 117 -36.65 8.56 -8.36
N PHE A 118 -37.04 8.53 -9.64
CA PHE A 118 -36.58 7.58 -10.66
C PHE A 118 -35.58 8.22 -11.66
N HIS A 119 -35.31 9.51 -11.51
CA HIS A 119 -34.39 10.22 -12.41
C HIS A 119 -32.96 10.30 -11.82
N HIS A 120 -31.98 9.73 -12.54
CA HIS A 120 -30.58 9.78 -12.16
C HIS A 120 -29.91 11.01 -12.80
N TYR A 121 -29.62 12.03 -11.97
CA TYR A 121 -28.83 13.19 -12.40
C TYR A 121 -27.35 12.87 -12.57
N ILE A 122 -26.81 12.07 -11.64
CA ILE A 122 -25.40 11.68 -11.67
C ILE A 122 -25.30 10.19 -11.35
N TYR A 123 -24.56 9.47 -12.16
CA TYR A 123 -24.17 8.09 -11.91
C TYR A 123 -22.80 8.07 -11.24
N ASP A 124 -22.65 7.23 -10.24
CA ASP A 124 -21.35 6.96 -9.62
C ASP A 124 -20.42 6.31 -10.65
N TRP A 125 -19.17 6.78 -10.74
CA TRP A 125 -18.16 6.24 -11.66
C TRP A 125 -17.94 4.73 -11.52
N ARG A 126 -18.25 4.16 -10.35
CA ARG A 126 -18.15 2.73 -10.05
C ARG A 126 -19.33 1.92 -10.59
N SER A 127 -20.39 2.57 -11.00
CA SER A 127 -21.55 1.87 -11.58
C SER A 127 -21.17 1.09 -12.85
N PRO A 128 -21.86 -0.02 -13.16
CA PRO A 128 -21.55 -0.85 -14.32
C PRO A 128 -21.52 -0.08 -15.64
N ILE A 129 -22.53 0.73 -15.91
CA ILE A 129 -22.63 1.50 -17.17
C ILE A 129 -21.53 2.57 -17.29
N ALA A 130 -21.04 3.11 -16.17
CA ALA A 130 -19.95 4.09 -16.18
C ALA A 130 -18.61 3.51 -16.69
N SER A 131 -18.46 2.17 -16.76
CA SER A 131 -17.26 1.55 -17.37
C SER A 131 -17.09 1.92 -18.85
N LEU A 132 -18.18 2.22 -19.54
CA LEU A 132 -18.15 2.63 -20.95
C LEU A 132 -17.45 3.97 -21.16
N PHE A 133 -17.35 4.80 -20.12
CA PHE A 133 -16.61 6.06 -20.17
C PHE A 133 -15.10 5.84 -20.38
N TYR A 134 -14.57 4.70 -19.92
CA TYR A 134 -13.14 4.36 -20.03
C TYR A 134 -12.81 3.59 -21.33
N GLU A 135 -13.79 3.32 -22.20
CA GLU A 135 -13.55 2.72 -23.51
C GLU A 135 -12.72 3.67 -24.40
N GLU A 136 -11.80 3.11 -25.22
CA GLU A 136 -10.90 3.91 -26.06
C GLU A 136 -11.61 4.58 -27.22
N LYS A 137 -12.64 3.94 -27.78
CA LYS A 137 -13.31 4.38 -29.02
C LYS A 137 -14.83 4.34 -28.88
N LEU A 138 -15.50 5.20 -29.62
CA LEU A 138 -16.94 5.11 -29.84
C LEU A 138 -17.26 3.89 -30.71
N GLY A 139 -18.49 3.39 -30.61
CA GLY A 139 -18.97 2.27 -31.42
C GLY A 139 -19.49 1.11 -30.57
N PRO A 140 -19.50 -0.12 -31.11
CA PRO A 140 -19.97 -1.29 -30.38
C PRO A 140 -19.25 -1.48 -29.06
N SER A 141 -19.99 -1.52 -27.97
CA SER A 141 -19.45 -1.61 -26.62
C SER A 141 -20.39 -2.41 -25.73
N SER A 142 -19.86 -2.94 -24.62
CA SER A 142 -20.67 -3.68 -23.64
C SER A 142 -20.19 -3.47 -22.23
N TYR A 143 -21.10 -3.60 -21.27
CA TYR A 143 -20.75 -3.57 -19.84
C TYR A 143 -21.44 -4.71 -19.08
N ARG A 144 -20.88 -5.09 -17.93
CA ARG A 144 -21.37 -6.20 -17.12
C ARG A 144 -22.27 -5.68 -16.00
N ALA A 145 -23.59 -5.76 -16.19
CA ALA A 145 -24.58 -5.47 -15.17
C ALA A 145 -24.83 -6.67 -14.25
N PRO A 146 -25.45 -6.50 -13.08
CA PRO A 146 -25.86 -7.63 -12.22
C PRO A 146 -26.77 -8.63 -12.89
N SER A 147 -27.58 -8.18 -13.86
CA SER A 147 -28.48 -9.00 -14.67
C SER A 147 -27.82 -9.74 -15.83
N GLY A 148 -26.56 -9.44 -16.15
CA GLY A 148 -25.82 -10.00 -17.29
C GLY A 148 -25.04 -8.95 -18.06
N THR A 149 -24.52 -9.34 -19.23
CA THR A 149 -23.83 -8.41 -20.13
C THR A 149 -24.86 -7.63 -20.95
N VAL A 150 -24.73 -6.32 -20.94
CA VAL A 150 -25.54 -5.41 -21.78
C VAL A 150 -24.66 -4.92 -22.90
N SER A 151 -25.05 -5.23 -24.14
CA SER A 151 -24.36 -4.82 -25.37
C SER A 151 -25.12 -3.70 -26.06
N GLY A 152 -24.40 -2.89 -26.86
CA GLY A 152 -25.00 -1.77 -27.58
C GLY A 152 -23.94 -0.91 -28.27
N THR A 153 -24.28 0.34 -28.51
CA THR A 153 -23.40 1.29 -29.21
C THR A 153 -23.18 2.54 -28.35
N LEU A 154 -21.91 2.83 -28.07
CA LEU A 154 -21.50 4.08 -27.44
C LEU A 154 -21.45 5.17 -28.53
N THR A 155 -22.34 6.16 -28.45
CA THR A 155 -22.49 7.18 -29.48
C THR A 155 -21.85 8.51 -29.13
N LEU A 156 -21.70 8.81 -27.83
CA LEU A 156 -21.03 10.02 -27.33
C LEU A 156 -20.18 9.68 -26.12
N LYS A 157 -19.03 10.33 -26.03
CA LYS A 157 -18.18 10.37 -24.85
C LYS A 157 -17.69 11.81 -24.70
N ARG A 158 -18.06 12.47 -23.58
CA ARG A 158 -17.79 13.87 -23.32
C ARG A 158 -17.19 14.06 -21.94
N GLN A 159 -16.15 14.90 -21.83
CA GLN A 159 -15.49 15.24 -20.57
C GLN A 159 -15.75 16.71 -20.22
N TYR A 160 -15.85 16.99 -18.91
CA TYR A 160 -16.11 18.34 -18.40
C TYR A 160 -15.03 18.75 -17.40
N LYS A 161 -14.61 20.01 -17.50
CA LYS A 161 -13.85 20.71 -16.48
C LYS A 161 -14.78 21.70 -15.77
N ILE A 162 -15.27 21.33 -14.60
CA ILE A 162 -16.15 22.17 -13.77
C ILE A 162 -15.35 22.58 -12.55
N GLU A 163 -15.27 23.88 -12.29
CA GLU A 163 -14.57 24.44 -11.13
C GLU A 163 -15.46 25.50 -10.48
N LYS A 164 -15.62 25.41 -9.15
CA LYS A 164 -16.43 26.37 -8.38
C LYS A 164 -17.80 26.59 -9.02
N ARG A 165 -18.48 25.48 -9.38
CA ARG A 165 -19.83 25.46 -9.99
C ARG A 165 -19.93 26.06 -11.41
N LYS A 166 -18.81 26.32 -12.05
CA LYS A 166 -18.76 26.87 -13.41
C LYS A 166 -18.08 25.91 -14.36
N MET A 167 -18.74 25.66 -15.49
CA MET A 167 -18.18 24.88 -16.59
C MET A 167 -17.07 25.70 -17.26
N LYS A 168 -15.83 25.24 -17.14
CA LYS A 168 -14.63 25.88 -17.69
C LYS A 168 -14.32 25.39 -19.08
N ALA A 169 -14.43 24.06 -19.31
CA ALA A 169 -14.15 23.44 -20.59
C ALA A 169 -15.03 22.20 -20.78
N VAL A 170 -15.28 21.87 -22.04
CA VAL A 170 -15.99 20.65 -22.47
C VAL A 170 -15.23 20.06 -23.66
N PHE A 171 -15.00 18.75 -23.61
CA PHE A 171 -14.23 18.03 -24.62
C PHE A 171 -15.03 16.82 -25.14
N ASP A 172 -15.26 16.76 -26.45
CA ASP A 172 -15.88 15.60 -27.10
C ASP A 172 -14.80 14.63 -27.61
N ASN A 173 -14.86 13.39 -27.18
CA ASN A 173 -13.90 12.35 -27.50
C ASN A 173 -14.27 11.59 -28.79
N ASN A 174 -14.18 12.25 -29.94
CA ASN A 174 -14.53 11.69 -31.25
C ASN A 174 -13.35 11.21 -32.10
N LEU A 175 -12.24 10.81 -31.62
CA LEU A 175 -10.99 10.40 -32.28
C LEU A 175 -9.79 11.18 -31.73
N ASN A 176 -8.93 10.53 -30.97
CA ASN A 176 -7.64 11.03 -30.47
C ASN A 176 -7.66 12.20 -29.47
N VAL A 177 -8.81 12.72 -29.02
CA VAL A 177 -8.92 13.87 -28.09
C VAL A 177 -8.66 13.47 -26.63
N THR A 178 -8.71 12.18 -26.28
CA THR A 178 -8.25 11.69 -24.97
C THR A 178 -6.83 12.19 -24.68
N ASP A 179 -6.01 12.29 -25.71
CA ASP A 179 -4.66 12.81 -25.59
C ASP A 179 -4.63 14.31 -25.24
N ASP A 180 -5.51 15.15 -25.82
CA ASP A 180 -5.47 16.60 -25.59
C ASP A 180 -5.94 16.97 -24.16
N PHE A 181 -7.02 16.36 -23.65
CA PHE A 181 -7.47 16.57 -22.28
C PHE A 181 -6.46 15.99 -21.28
N LEU A 182 -5.98 14.78 -21.53
CA LEU A 182 -4.96 14.13 -20.72
C LEU A 182 -3.67 14.98 -20.71
N GLN A 183 -3.24 15.49 -21.86
CA GLN A 183 -2.07 16.36 -21.99
C GLN A 183 -2.29 17.69 -21.24
N GLU A 184 -3.48 18.31 -21.32
CA GLU A 184 -3.81 19.52 -20.56
C GLU A 184 -3.78 19.26 -19.05
N VAL A 185 -4.34 18.13 -18.59
CA VAL A 185 -4.29 17.72 -17.18
C VAL A 185 -2.84 17.48 -16.76
N LEU A 186 -2.06 16.74 -17.55
CA LEU A 186 -0.66 16.46 -17.27
C LEU A 186 0.23 17.72 -17.29
N ALA A 187 -0.09 18.69 -18.17
CA ALA A 187 0.62 19.96 -18.23
C ALA A 187 0.24 20.92 -17.08
N SER A 188 -0.96 20.78 -16.50
CA SER A 188 -1.45 21.64 -15.41
C SER A 188 -1.06 21.13 -14.00
N GLU A 189 -0.35 20.02 -13.89
CA GLU A 189 0.02 19.38 -12.62
C GLU A 189 1.25 19.97 -11.93
N SER A 190 1.44 21.27 -11.98
CA SER A 190 2.42 21.99 -11.17
C SER A 190 1.87 22.43 -9.79
N GLY A 191 1.07 21.63 -9.13
CA GLY A 191 0.43 22.01 -7.87
C GLY A 191 0.34 20.88 -6.83
N GLU A 192 0.41 21.23 -5.55
CA GLU A 192 0.55 20.43 -4.33
C GLU A 192 -0.39 19.23 -4.11
N LYS A 193 -1.34 18.96 -5.01
CA LYS A 193 -2.27 17.83 -4.83
C LYS A 193 -2.27 16.99 -6.08
N MET A 194 -1.89 15.73 -5.93
CA MET A 194 -2.26 14.68 -6.88
C MET A 194 -3.78 14.70 -7.02
N LYS A 195 -4.26 15.28 -8.13
CA LYS A 195 -5.71 15.42 -8.38
C LYS A 195 -6.30 14.03 -8.59
N ASN A 196 -7.53 13.88 -8.16
CA ASN A 196 -8.36 12.71 -8.40
C ASN A 196 -8.33 12.35 -9.91
N ILE A 197 -7.71 11.22 -10.24
CA ILE A 197 -7.50 10.78 -11.62
C ILE A 197 -8.70 10.02 -12.22
N VAL A 198 -9.85 9.97 -11.54
CA VAL A 198 -11.02 9.21 -12.02
C VAL A 198 -11.38 9.55 -13.47
N ASN A 199 -11.19 10.80 -13.88
CA ASN A 199 -11.47 11.27 -15.23
C ASN A 199 -10.36 10.97 -16.25
N THR A 200 -9.18 10.51 -15.81
CA THR A 200 -8.02 10.20 -16.66
C THR A 200 -7.63 8.72 -16.63
N ILE A 201 -8.38 7.88 -15.90
CA ILE A 201 -8.17 6.44 -15.87
C ILE A 201 -8.27 5.89 -17.30
N GLN A 202 -7.28 5.09 -17.69
CA GLN A 202 -7.26 4.43 -18.98
C GLN A 202 -7.95 3.05 -18.91
N LYS A 203 -8.36 2.51 -20.05
CA LYS A 203 -9.05 1.22 -20.13
C LYS A 203 -8.31 0.09 -19.41
N GLU A 204 -6.99 -0.01 -19.60
CA GLU A 204 -6.15 -1.01 -18.95
C GLU A 204 -6.20 -0.89 -17.42
N GLN A 205 -6.18 0.35 -16.91
CA GLN A 205 -6.28 0.62 -15.47
C GLN A 205 -7.69 0.35 -14.94
N ASP A 206 -8.74 0.71 -15.69
CA ASP A 206 -10.15 0.45 -15.32
C ASP A 206 -10.42 -1.05 -15.20
N GLN A 207 -9.87 -1.86 -16.10
CA GLN A 207 -9.96 -3.32 -16.04
C GLN A 207 -9.35 -3.89 -14.76
N ILE A 208 -8.24 -3.34 -14.30
CA ILE A 208 -7.60 -3.73 -13.03
C ILE A 208 -8.46 -3.30 -11.84
N ILE A 209 -8.95 -2.06 -11.87
CA ILE A 209 -9.77 -1.48 -10.79
C ILE A 209 -11.05 -2.30 -10.60
N ARG A 210 -11.73 -2.66 -11.67
CA ARG A 210 -13.04 -3.36 -11.65
C ARG A 210 -12.94 -4.87 -11.55
N ASN A 211 -11.76 -5.45 -11.58
CA ASN A 211 -11.60 -6.89 -11.50
C ASN A 211 -12.03 -7.40 -10.10
N THR A 212 -13.11 -8.17 -10.05
CA THR A 212 -13.63 -8.86 -8.86
C THR A 212 -13.62 -10.38 -9.02
N ASP A 213 -13.30 -10.89 -10.22
CA ASP A 213 -13.32 -12.31 -10.54
C ASP A 213 -12.10 -13.03 -9.96
N ASP A 214 -10.94 -12.36 -9.93
CA ASP A 214 -9.71 -12.90 -9.39
C ASP A 214 -9.54 -12.50 -7.91
N LYS A 215 -9.32 -13.49 -7.06
CA LYS A 215 -9.13 -13.25 -5.62
C LYS A 215 -7.86 -12.46 -5.35
N HIS A 216 -6.79 -12.77 -6.07
CA HIS A 216 -5.49 -12.14 -5.93
C HIS A 216 -5.07 -11.47 -7.22
N LEU A 217 -4.55 -10.27 -7.12
CA LEU A 217 -4.12 -9.47 -8.25
C LEU A 217 -2.70 -8.99 -8.06
N VAL A 218 -1.89 -9.14 -9.10
CA VAL A 218 -0.52 -8.67 -9.14
C VAL A 218 -0.35 -7.76 -10.32
N VAL A 219 0.11 -6.56 -10.07
CA VAL A 219 0.32 -5.52 -11.07
C VAL A 219 1.80 -5.15 -11.11
N GLN A 220 2.46 -5.53 -12.18
CA GLN A 220 3.78 -5.05 -12.54
C GLN A 220 3.60 -3.78 -13.38
N GLY A 221 4.04 -2.63 -12.89
CA GLY A 221 3.91 -1.38 -13.65
C GLY A 221 5.21 -0.60 -13.65
N ILE A 222 5.55 0.02 -14.76
CA ILE A 222 6.72 0.89 -14.83
C ILE A 222 6.56 2.16 -13.98
N ALA A 223 7.66 2.90 -13.79
CA ALA A 223 7.65 4.21 -13.13
C ALA A 223 6.57 5.12 -13.75
N GLY A 224 5.74 5.74 -12.91
CA GLY A 224 4.70 6.66 -13.38
C GLY A 224 3.51 6.04 -14.12
N SER A 225 3.33 4.71 -14.09
CA SER A 225 2.15 4.05 -14.69
C SER A 225 0.85 4.19 -13.87
N GLY A 226 0.90 4.90 -12.74
CA GLY A 226 -0.27 5.12 -11.88
C GLY A 226 -0.63 3.95 -10.97
N LYS A 227 0.31 3.04 -10.66
CA LYS A 227 0.08 1.86 -9.80
C LYS A 227 -0.67 2.18 -8.50
N THR A 228 -0.14 3.11 -7.74
CA THR A 228 -0.72 3.55 -6.47
C THR A 228 -2.14 4.07 -6.63
N SER A 229 -2.34 4.90 -7.64
CA SER A 229 -3.66 5.45 -7.93
C SER A 229 -4.64 4.35 -8.33
N VAL A 230 -4.22 3.38 -9.15
CA VAL A 230 -4.99 2.17 -9.48
C VAL A 230 -5.34 1.39 -8.22
N ALA A 231 -4.39 1.22 -7.29
CA ALA A 231 -4.63 0.53 -6.03
C ALA A 231 -5.73 1.20 -5.20
N LEU A 232 -5.69 2.53 -5.02
CA LEU A 232 -6.66 3.29 -4.25
C LEU A 232 -8.04 3.30 -4.90
N HIS A 233 -8.12 3.48 -6.21
CA HIS A 233 -9.37 3.38 -6.96
C HIS A 233 -9.95 1.96 -6.89
N ARG A 234 -9.11 0.93 -6.94
CA ARG A 234 -9.53 -0.45 -6.75
C ARG A 234 -10.10 -0.68 -5.36
N ILE A 235 -9.46 -0.16 -4.31
CA ILE A 235 -10.01 -0.24 -2.95
C ILE A 235 -11.40 0.42 -2.90
N ALA A 236 -11.54 1.64 -3.43
CA ALA A 236 -12.82 2.35 -3.48
C ALA A 236 -13.88 1.57 -4.27
N TYR A 237 -13.50 0.92 -5.37
CA TYR A 237 -14.39 0.07 -6.15
C TYR A 237 -14.80 -1.19 -5.38
N LEU A 238 -13.85 -1.88 -4.73
CA LEU A 238 -14.14 -3.09 -3.95
C LEU A 238 -15.04 -2.79 -2.74
N LEU A 239 -14.83 -1.67 -2.04
CA LEU A 239 -15.71 -1.20 -0.95
C LEU A 239 -17.13 -0.92 -1.43
N TYR A 240 -17.28 -0.38 -2.63
CA TYR A 240 -18.57 -0.15 -3.27
C TYR A 240 -19.24 -1.46 -3.72
N ARG A 241 -18.48 -2.38 -4.32
CA ARG A 241 -19.01 -3.56 -5.03
C ARG A 241 -19.23 -4.77 -4.15
N ILE A 242 -18.35 -5.02 -3.16
CA ILE A 242 -18.39 -6.24 -2.36
C ILE A 242 -19.25 -6.04 -1.11
N PRO A 243 -20.39 -6.75 -0.98
CA PRO A 243 -21.22 -6.66 0.21
C PRO A 243 -20.44 -7.01 1.47
N LYS A 244 -20.63 -6.23 2.54
CA LYS A 244 -20.00 -6.45 3.86
C LYS A 244 -18.46 -6.29 3.87
N LEU A 245 -17.84 -5.75 2.83
CA LEU A 245 -16.49 -5.23 2.88
C LEU A 245 -16.54 -3.78 3.37
N THR A 246 -15.81 -3.47 4.40
CA THR A 246 -15.70 -2.12 4.97
C THR A 246 -14.25 -1.69 5.03
N SER A 247 -13.98 -0.40 5.17
CA SER A 247 -12.61 0.11 5.31
C SER A 247 -11.83 -0.54 6.47
N LYS A 248 -12.51 -0.97 7.52
CA LYS A 248 -11.91 -1.71 8.65
C LYS A 248 -11.45 -3.14 8.29
N ASN A 249 -11.86 -3.66 7.15
CA ASN A 249 -11.46 -4.98 6.67
C ASN A 249 -10.36 -4.91 5.59
N VAL A 250 -9.91 -3.70 5.25
CA VAL A 250 -8.84 -3.45 4.28
C VAL A 250 -7.60 -2.99 5.02
N LEU A 251 -6.47 -3.63 4.76
CA LEU A 251 -5.17 -3.27 5.31
C LEU A 251 -4.23 -2.92 4.15
N ILE A 252 -3.66 -1.72 4.20
CA ILE A 252 -2.72 -1.21 3.20
C ILE A 252 -1.33 -1.21 3.81
N PHE A 253 -0.40 -1.86 3.15
CA PHE A 253 1.02 -1.76 3.45
C PHE A 253 1.63 -0.69 2.57
N SER A 254 1.99 0.43 3.17
CA SER A 254 2.66 1.54 2.51
C SER A 254 4.19 1.46 2.66
N PRO A 255 4.95 2.02 1.71
CA PRO A 255 6.42 2.01 1.79
C PRO A 255 6.95 2.90 2.91
N ASN A 256 6.26 3.99 3.25
CA ASN A 256 6.64 4.94 4.30
C ASN A 256 5.45 5.78 4.77
N ASN A 257 5.65 6.57 5.84
CA ASN A 257 4.60 7.37 6.47
C ASN A 257 4.14 8.57 5.62
N ILE A 258 4.98 9.11 4.73
CA ILE A 258 4.59 10.19 3.80
C ILE A 258 3.53 9.68 2.83
N PHE A 259 3.70 8.46 2.38
CA PHE A 259 2.77 7.79 1.51
C PHE A 259 1.44 7.46 2.23
N ALA A 260 1.50 7.16 3.53
CA ALA A 260 0.36 6.99 4.40
C ALA A 260 -0.55 8.22 4.41
N GLU A 261 0.03 9.40 4.61
CA GLU A 261 -0.70 10.67 4.57
C GLU A 261 -1.38 10.91 3.22
N TYR A 262 -0.71 10.57 2.12
CA TYR A 262 -1.30 10.66 0.78
C TYR A 262 -2.54 9.75 0.64
N ILE A 263 -2.46 8.49 1.04
CA ILE A 263 -3.59 7.54 1.00
C ILE A 263 -4.77 8.06 1.83
N SER A 264 -4.49 8.59 3.02
CA SER A 264 -5.51 9.11 3.94
C SER A 264 -6.31 10.29 3.35
N ASN A 265 -5.76 11.00 2.38
CA ASN A 265 -6.44 12.08 1.68
C ASN A 265 -7.23 11.59 0.45
N VAL A 266 -6.68 10.63 -0.31
CA VAL A 266 -7.27 10.19 -1.59
C VAL A 266 -8.53 9.33 -1.40
N LEU A 267 -8.55 8.37 -0.48
CA LEU A 267 -9.74 7.54 -0.27
C LEU A 267 -11.00 8.35 0.07
N PRO A 268 -10.94 9.36 0.96
CA PRO A 268 -12.05 10.27 1.15
C PRO A 268 -12.48 11.02 -0.11
N GLU A 269 -11.53 11.46 -0.96
CA GLU A 269 -11.86 12.10 -2.25
C GLU A 269 -12.64 11.17 -3.19
N LEU A 270 -12.38 9.86 -3.11
CA LEU A 270 -13.11 8.82 -3.85
C LEU A 270 -14.47 8.44 -3.24
N GLY A 271 -14.87 9.11 -2.16
CA GLY A 271 -16.16 8.90 -1.49
C GLY A 271 -16.17 7.80 -0.43
N GLU A 272 -14.99 7.28 -0.05
CA GLU A 272 -14.87 6.19 0.92
C GLU A 272 -14.23 6.64 2.25
N ALA A 273 -14.41 5.84 3.29
CA ALA A 273 -13.71 6.03 4.56
C ALA A 273 -12.27 5.48 4.47
N ASN A 274 -11.36 6.05 5.25
CA ASN A 274 -9.99 5.59 5.30
C ASN A 274 -9.89 4.12 5.73
N ALA A 275 -9.06 3.37 5.02
CA ALA A 275 -8.70 2.01 5.34
C ALA A 275 -7.65 1.96 6.47
N LEU A 276 -7.43 0.78 7.03
CA LEU A 276 -6.31 0.55 7.94
C LEU A 276 -5.01 0.60 7.15
N GLU A 277 -4.03 1.26 7.71
CA GLU A 277 -2.74 1.46 7.06
C GLU A 277 -1.60 1.23 8.04
N THR A 278 -0.49 0.67 7.53
CA THR A 278 0.72 0.41 8.29
C THR A 278 1.93 0.29 7.36
N THR A 279 3.12 0.49 7.89
CA THR A 279 4.36 0.03 7.24
C THR A 279 4.67 -1.40 7.68
N PHE A 280 5.48 -2.13 6.91
CA PHE A 280 5.88 -3.47 7.37
C PHE A 280 6.74 -3.40 8.65
N HIS A 281 7.51 -2.35 8.83
CA HIS A 281 8.32 -2.12 10.01
C HIS A 281 7.46 -1.97 11.29
N ASP A 282 6.42 -1.12 11.24
CA ASP A 282 5.52 -0.93 12.38
C ASP A 282 4.71 -2.19 12.67
N PHE A 283 4.26 -2.87 11.62
CA PHE A 283 3.62 -4.17 11.74
C PHE A 283 4.53 -5.22 12.41
N ALA A 284 5.81 -5.27 12.04
CA ALA A 284 6.78 -6.19 12.62
C ALA A 284 7.04 -5.93 14.10
N LYS A 285 7.03 -4.67 14.53
CA LYS A 285 7.20 -4.29 15.94
C LYS A 285 6.16 -4.93 16.86
N GLU A 286 4.95 -5.16 16.37
CA GLU A 286 3.89 -5.77 17.18
C GLU A 286 4.17 -7.25 17.55
N TYR A 287 5.15 -7.88 16.89
CA TYR A 287 5.48 -9.30 17.08
C TYR A 287 6.82 -9.55 17.78
N ILE A 288 7.57 -8.50 18.11
CA ILE A 288 8.92 -8.62 18.66
C ILE A 288 9.00 -7.90 20.01
N ASP A 289 8.95 -8.67 21.10
CA ASP A 289 9.06 -8.17 22.46
C ASP A 289 10.47 -8.39 23.04
N GLU A 290 11.34 -9.14 22.34
CA GLU A 290 12.64 -9.55 22.83
C GLU A 290 13.75 -8.52 22.61
N TYR A 291 13.46 -7.47 21.85
CA TYR A 291 14.38 -6.39 21.50
C TYR A 291 13.78 -5.02 21.83
N GLU A 292 14.65 -4.05 22.17
CA GLU A 292 14.22 -2.67 22.49
C GLU A 292 13.80 -1.90 21.22
N SER A 293 14.48 -2.17 20.09
CA SER A 293 14.15 -1.58 18.79
C SER A 293 14.41 -2.52 17.62
N ILE A 294 13.89 -2.16 16.46
CA ILE A 294 14.07 -2.88 15.20
C ILE A 294 14.62 -1.87 14.18
N GLU A 295 15.67 -2.27 13.46
CA GLU A 295 16.23 -1.47 12.38
C GLU A 295 15.22 -1.29 11.24
N SER A 296 15.09 -0.07 10.72
CA SER A 296 14.26 0.21 9.56
C SER A 296 14.92 -0.25 8.26
N PHE A 297 14.12 -0.42 7.20
CA PHE A 297 14.65 -0.72 5.87
C PHE A 297 15.57 0.40 5.36
N THR A 298 15.20 1.65 5.60
CA THR A 298 16.02 2.82 5.23
C THR A 298 17.39 2.78 5.91
N SER A 299 17.42 2.56 7.23
CA SER A 299 18.69 2.48 7.98
C SER A 299 19.59 1.30 7.51
N PHE A 300 18.95 0.17 7.13
CA PHE A 300 19.69 -0.95 6.53
C PHE A 300 20.33 -0.57 5.20
N ILE A 301 19.61 0.15 4.33
CA ILE A 301 20.11 0.61 3.04
C ILE A 301 21.27 1.60 3.23
N GLU A 302 21.12 2.56 4.14
CA GLU A 302 22.17 3.50 4.50
C GLU A 302 23.43 2.76 4.98
N ARG A 303 23.27 1.83 5.91
CA ARG A 303 24.37 1.01 6.43
C ARG A 303 25.04 0.17 5.34
N TYR A 304 24.28 -0.28 4.34
CA TYR A 304 24.84 -1.02 3.20
C TYR A 304 25.70 -0.11 2.30
N TYR A 305 25.17 1.02 1.85
CA TYR A 305 25.87 1.93 0.95
C TYR A 305 27.03 2.68 1.61
N LEU A 306 26.98 2.88 2.93
CA LEU A 306 28.11 3.41 3.71
C LEU A 306 29.15 2.32 4.07
N HIS A 307 29.03 1.09 3.55
CA HIS A 307 29.92 -0.04 3.84
C HIS A 307 30.07 -0.36 5.34
N GLN A 308 29.02 -0.17 6.12
CA GLN A 308 28.98 -0.39 7.58
C GLN A 308 28.42 -1.77 7.96
N ILE A 309 28.18 -2.66 7.00
CA ILE A 309 27.77 -4.04 7.25
C ILE A 309 29.00 -4.91 7.43
N ASP A 310 29.17 -5.50 8.63
CA ASP A 310 30.32 -6.34 8.99
C ASP A 310 30.49 -7.55 8.05
N ASP A 311 29.37 -8.19 7.65
CA ASP A 311 29.34 -9.35 6.77
C ASP A 311 28.15 -9.28 5.82
N VAL A 312 28.38 -8.75 4.64
CA VAL A 312 27.38 -8.61 3.57
C VAL A 312 26.86 -9.98 3.13
N SER A 313 27.74 -10.98 3.00
CA SER A 313 27.35 -12.33 2.57
C SER A 313 26.42 -13.00 3.56
N LEU A 314 26.59 -12.78 4.87
CA LEU A 314 25.70 -13.29 5.89
C LEU A 314 24.33 -12.57 5.84
N SER A 315 24.30 -11.28 5.57
CA SER A 315 23.06 -10.52 5.40
C SER A 315 22.29 -10.98 4.17
N GLU A 316 22.96 -11.19 3.04
CA GLU A 316 22.36 -11.78 1.83
C GLU A 316 21.79 -13.17 2.09
N LEU A 317 22.56 -14.01 2.80
CA LEU A 317 22.14 -15.36 3.16
C LEU A 317 20.85 -15.37 3.99
N LYS A 318 20.77 -14.53 5.02
CA LYS A 318 19.57 -14.44 5.90
C LYS A 318 18.32 -14.00 5.14
N LEU A 319 18.46 -13.23 4.08
CA LEU A 319 17.37 -12.76 3.24
C LEU A 319 17.06 -13.68 2.05
N SER A 320 17.81 -14.82 1.91
CA SER A 320 17.68 -15.75 0.79
C SER A 320 16.55 -16.78 0.97
N ASP A 321 16.06 -17.32 -0.14
CA ASP A 321 15.10 -18.45 -0.16
C ASP A 321 15.67 -19.69 0.51
N ASP A 322 16.98 -19.91 0.41
CA ASP A 322 17.67 -21.04 1.03
C ASP A 322 17.65 -20.97 2.54
N PHE A 323 17.72 -19.77 3.11
CA PHE A 323 17.61 -19.59 4.56
C PHE A 323 16.23 -19.96 5.09
N ILE A 324 15.17 -19.69 4.32
CA ILE A 324 13.80 -20.14 4.65
C ILE A 324 13.74 -21.66 4.74
N ARG A 325 14.40 -22.38 3.82
CA ARG A 325 14.46 -23.84 3.83
C ARG A 325 15.24 -24.36 5.05
N VAL A 326 16.34 -23.69 5.38
CA VAL A 326 17.14 -24.02 6.57
C VAL A 326 16.33 -23.83 7.84
N MET A 327 15.64 -22.72 8.01
CA MET A 327 14.75 -22.48 9.16
C MET A 327 13.66 -23.53 9.30
N ASN A 328 13.00 -23.92 8.21
CA ASN A 328 11.98 -24.97 8.23
C ASN A 328 12.57 -26.34 8.63
N THR A 329 13.77 -26.66 8.14
CA THR A 329 14.43 -27.92 8.47
C THR A 329 14.88 -27.94 9.93
N TYR A 330 15.46 -26.82 10.40
CA TYR A 330 15.87 -26.65 11.78
C TYR A 330 14.69 -26.74 12.76
N TYR A 331 13.56 -26.10 12.43
CA TYR A 331 12.33 -26.23 13.21
C TYR A 331 11.88 -27.69 13.35
N LYS A 332 11.90 -28.46 12.25
CA LYS A 332 11.56 -29.89 12.28
C LYS A 332 12.54 -30.69 13.14
N GLU A 333 13.84 -30.38 13.13
CA GLU A 333 14.81 -31.03 14.02
C GLU A 333 14.53 -30.69 15.49
N ILE A 334 14.23 -29.42 15.80
CA ILE A 334 13.83 -29.03 17.16
C ILE A 334 12.57 -29.79 17.58
N GLU A 335 11.54 -29.79 16.74
CA GLU A 335 10.28 -30.48 17.00
C GLU A 335 10.47 -31.98 17.30
N LEU A 336 11.30 -32.64 16.52
CA LEU A 336 11.59 -34.11 16.67
C LEU A 336 12.39 -34.43 17.94
N HIS A 337 13.33 -33.54 18.32
CA HIS A 337 14.23 -33.76 19.43
C HIS A 337 13.79 -33.10 20.75
N THR A 338 12.67 -32.41 20.76
CA THR A 338 12.10 -31.82 21.98
C THR A 338 11.28 -32.88 22.73
N PHE A 339 11.58 -33.08 23.99
CA PHE A 339 10.88 -34.04 24.84
C PHE A 339 10.98 -33.69 26.32
N PHE A 340 10.03 -34.20 27.11
CA PHE A 340 10.11 -34.16 28.56
C PHE A 340 11.12 -35.23 29.03
N TYR A 341 12.20 -34.78 29.67
CA TYR A 341 13.32 -35.65 30.03
C TYR A 341 13.14 -36.33 31.37
N ARG A 342 12.22 -35.85 32.24
CA ARG A 342 11.91 -36.45 33.54
C ARG A 342 10.45 -36.34 33.92
N SER A 343 9.94 -37.28 34.73
CA SER A 343 8.66 -37.15 35.43
C SER A 343 8.80 -36.21 36.61
N PHE A 344 7.73 -35.57 37.00
CA PHE A 344 7.73 -34.65 38.15
C PHE A 344 6.37 -34.62 38.85
N GLU A 345 6.33 -34.14 40.10
CA GLU A 345 5.10 -33.98 40.85
C GLU A 345 4.57 -32.55 40.75
N TYR A 346 3.28 -32.45 40.61
CA TYR A 346 2.55 -31.19 40.64
C TYR A 346 1.29 -31.34 41.49
N ASP A 347 1.17 -30.55 42.56
CA ASP A 347 0.06 -30.62 43.51
C ASP A 347 -0.11 -32.06 44.09
N GLU A 348 1.00 -32.63 44.58
CA GLU A 348 1.11 -33.99 45.15
C GLU A 348 0.70 -35.14 44.20
N LYS A 349 0.59 -34.89 42.93
CA LYS A 349 0.23 -35.86 41.91
C LYS A 349 1.32 -36.00 40.85
N PRO A 350 1.73 -37.22 40.48
CA PRO A 350 2.76 -37.41 39.48
C PRO A 350 2.29 -37.03 38.10
N LEU A 351 3.20 -36.47 37.30
CA LEU A 351 3.10 -36.28 35.85
C LEU A 351 4.23 -37.06 35.22
N LEU A 352 3.85 -38.13 34.51
CA LEU A 352 4.80 -39.08 33.92
C LEU A 352 5.33 -38.53 32.60
N LYS A 353 6.66 -38.56 32.40
CA LYS A 353 7.29 -38.06 31.19
C LYS A 353 6.75 -38.74 29.91
N ASP A 354 6.46 -40.06 29.99
CA ASP A 354 6.00 -40.83 28.83
C ASP A 354 4.58 -40.36 28.40
N GLU A 355 3.69 -40.11 29.36
CA GLU A 355 2.37 -39.53 29.08
C GLU A 355 2.47 -38.12 28.50
N LEU A 356 3.35 -37.27 29.06
CA LEU A 356 3.59 -35.93 28.57
C LEU A 356 4.16 -35.95 27.15
N ASN A 357 5.05 -36.87 26.82
CA ASN A 357 5.62 -37.03 25.49
C ASN A 357 4.58 -37.54 24.46
N VAL A 358 3.68 -38.42 24.86
CA VAL A 358 2.53 -38.79 24.02
C VAL A 358 1.62 -37.58 23.74
N LEU A 359 1.34 -36.76 24.76
CA LEU A 359 0.58 -35.52 24.52
C LEU A 359 1.31 -34.57 23.58
N LEU A 360 2.63 -34.43 23.73
CA LEU A 360 3.46 -33.52 22.93
C LEU A 360 3.54 -33.94 21.46
N HIS A 361 3.77 -35.22 21.17
CA HIS A 361 4.09 -35.71 19.83
C HIS A 361 2.90 -36.31 19.08
N ASP A 362 1.89 -36.84 19.79
CA ASP A 362 0.74 -37.47 19.16
C ASP A 362 -0.48 -36.54 19.23
N ARG A 363 -0.98 -36.28 20.43
CA ARG A 363 -2.26 -35.58 20.60
C ARG A 363 -2.25 -34.16 20.10
N TYR A 364 -1.21 -33.38 20.42
CA TYR A 364 -1.08 -31.99 20.10
C TYR A 364 -0.10 -31.70 18.95
N SER A 365 0.35 -32.73 18.23
CA SER A 365 1.34 -32.65 17.14
C SER A 365 1.03 -31.62 16.04
N LYS A 366 -0.24 -31.30 15.84
CA LYS A 366 -0.68 -30.31 14.83
C LYS A 366 -0.53 -28.84 15.27
N LEU A 367 -0.28 -28.61 16.57
CA LEU A 367 -0.03 -27.26 17.08
C LEU A 367 1.44 -26.87 16.94
N PRO A 368 1.77 -25.58 16.85
CA PRO A 368 3.13 -25.08 17.05
C PRO A 368 3.71 -25.55 18.37
N LEU A 369 5.03 -25.77 18.42
CA LEU A 369 5.67 -26.50 19.52
C LEU A 369 5.37 -25.90 20.91
N PHE A 370 5.48 -24.59 21.07
CA PHE A 370 5.19 -23.97 22.37
C PHE A 370 3.69 -23.97 22.71
N ASN A 371 2.82 -23.88 21.72
CA ASN A 371 1.37 -23.99 21.93
C ASN A 371 0.97 -25.41 22.40
N ARG A 372 1.77 -26.44 22.09
CA ARG A 372 1.55 -27.80 22.64
C ARG A 372 1.70 -27.82 24.15
N ILE A 373 2.71 -27.10 24.68
CA ILE A 373 2.95 -27.03 26.12
C ILE A 373 1.77 -26.33 26.80
N ASP A 374 1.24 -25.29 26.19
CA ASP A 374 0.06 -24.58 26.68
C ASP A 374 -1.17 -25.48 26.68
N ALA A 375 -1.40 -26.21 25.59
CA ALA A 375 -2.50 -27.16 25.48
C ALA A 375 -2.36 -28.35 26.47
N ILE A 376 -1.16 -28.82 26.72
CA ILE A 376 -0.89 -29.86 27.74
C ILE A 376 -1.21 -29.33 29.14
N ALA A 377 -0.81 -28.11 29.46
CA ALA A 377 -1.14 -27.47 30.74
C ALA A 377 -2.65 -27.34 30.96
N GLU A 378 -3.38 -26.86 29.94
CA GLU A 378 -4.84 -26.79 30.00
C GLU A 378 -5.50 -28.15 30.14
N HIS A 379 -5.06 -29.14 29.37
CA HIS A 379 -5.53 -30.50 29.45
C HIS A 379 -5.37 -31.13 30.87
N ILE A 380 -4.21 -30.90 31.48
CA ILE A 380 -3.95 -31.37 32.86
C ILE A 380 -4.87 -30.62 33.84
N CYS A 381 -5.09 -29.32 33.68
CA CYS A 381 -6.02 -28.58 34.51
C CYS A 381 -7.44 -29.13 34.41
N ASP A 382 -7.91 -29.46 33.20
CA ASP A 382 -9.26 -29.97 32.97
C ASP A 382 -9.45 -31.39 33.55
N ILE A 383 -8.52 -32.30 33.30
CA ILE A 383 -8.61 -33.69 33.82
C ILE A 383 -8.56 -33.74 35.35
N ARG A 384 -7.78 -32.82 35.96
CA ARG A 384 -7.61 -32.78 37.40
C ARG A 384 -8.55 -31.82 38.12
N ASN A 385 -9.47 -31.19 37.38
CA ASN A 385 -10.39 -30.16 37.88
C ASN A 385 -9.70 -29.02 38.61
N TYR A 386 -8.52 -28.60 38.12
CA TYR A 386 -7.79 -27.48 38.68
C TYR A 386 -8.40 -26.14 38.20
N LYS A 387 -8.50 -25.16 39.15
CA LYS A 387 -8.90 -23.80 38.78
C LYS A 387 -7.80 -23.15 37.89
N ARG A 388 -8.07 -22.92 36.61
CA ARG A 388 -7.11 -22.42 35.62
C ARG A 388 -6.40 -21.15 36.10
N GLY A 389 -7.12 -20.17 36.67
CA GLY A 389 -6.53 -18.93 37.18
C GLY A 389 -5.43 -19.14 38.25
N LYS A 390 -5.50 -20.21 39.04
CA LYS A 390 -4.52 -20.50 40.08
C LYS A 390 -3.37 -21.37 39.59
N HIS A 391 -3.66 -22.41 38.77
CA HIS A 391 -2.73 -23.47 38.46
C HIS A 391 -2.06 -23.35 37.09
N LEU A 392 -2.72 -22.73 36.07
CA LEU A 392 -2.26 -22.76 34.69
C LEU A 392 -0.85 -22.16 34.52
N LYS A 393 -0.60 -20.98 35.09
CA LYS A 393 0.70 -20.28 34.98
C LYS A 393 1.83 -21.08 35.65
N SER A 394 1.59 -21.62 36.82
CA SER A 394 2.60 -22.38 37.56
C SER A 394 2.86 -23.75 36.89
N LEU A 395 1.82 -24.40 36.35
CA LEU A 395 1.94 -25.67 35.63
C LEU A 395 2.72 -25.48 34.32
N LYS A 396 2.42 -24.45 33.54
CA LYS A 396 3.20 -24.08 32.34
C LYS A 396 4.68 -23.91 32.67
N LYS A 397 4.99 -23.14 33.70
CA LYS A 397 6.38 -22.97 34.16
C LYS A 397 7.06 -24.32 34.48
N ARG A 398 6.39 -25.20 35.22
CA ARG A 398 6.94 -26.52 35.57
C ARG A 398 7.11 -27.44 34.36
N LEU A 399 6.20 -27.38 33.36
CA LEU A 399 6.35 -28.11 32.11
C LEU A 399 7.59 -27.62 31.33
N TYR A 400 7.80 -26.33 31.18
CA TYR A 400 9.00 -25.79 30.54
C TYR A 400 10.30 -26.14 31.29
N GLU A 401 10.32 -26.15 32.62
CA GLU A 401 11.47 -26.54 33.43
C GLU A 401 11.86 -28.05 33.23
N ASN A 402 10.93 -28.87 32.77
CA ASN A 402 11.13 -30.31 32.54
C ASN A 402 11.23 -30.66 31.04
N LEU A 403 11.22 -29.68 30.18
CA LEU A 403 11.46 -29.85 28.75
C LEU A 403 12.95 -29.67 28.45
N ASN A 404 13.50 -30.46 27.53
CA ASN A 404 14.90 -30.33 27.13
C ASN A 404 15.20 -29.11 26.20
N LEU A 405 14.19 -28.30 25.92
CA LEU A 405 14.28 -27.06 25.16
C LEU A 405 14.04 -25.84 26.09
N LYS A 406 14.93 -24.88 26.07
CA LYS A 406 14.74 -23.62 26.80
C LYS A 406 13.70 -22.75 26.08
N HIS A 407 12.80 -22.19 26.87
CA HIS A 407 11.82 -21.18 26.42
C HIS A 407 12.45 -19.79 26.39
N ASP A 408 13.56 -19.66 25.64
CA ASP A 408 14.20 -18.38 25.34
C ASP A 408 14.41 -18.31 23.83
N PHE A 409 13.60 -17.48 23.21
CA PHE A 409 13.53 -17.44 21.76
C PHE A 409 14.81 -16.86 21.12
N LYS A 410 15.47 -15.90 21.76
CA LYS A 410 16.77 -15.40 21.29
C LYS A 410 17.80 -16.55 21.22
N THR A 411 17.84 -17.40 22.24
CA THR A 411 18.72 -18.58 22.25
C THR A 411 18.34 -19.56 21.15
N VAL A 412 17.07 -19.86 20.95
CA VAL A 412 16.62 -20.76 19.87
C VAL A 412 17.03 -20.24 18.50
N TYR A 413 16.81 -18.95 18.23
CA TYR A 413 17.17 -18.32 16.96
C TYR A 413 18.69 -18.34 16.73
N THR A 414 19.48 -17.98 17.73
CA THR A 414 20.94 -17.95 17.60
C THR A 414 21.56 -19.32 17.50
N HIS A 415 20.98 -20.36 18.11
CA HIS A 415 21.42 -21.74 17.97
C HIS A 415 21.24 -22.31 16.54
N LEU A 416 20.34 -21.72 15.73
CA LEU A 416 20.21 -22.04 14.32
C LEU A 416 21.56 -21.96 13.61
N PHE A 417 22.35 -20.92 13.86
CA PHE A 417 23.64 -20.69 13.22
C PHE A 417 24.76 -21.65 13.68
N LYS A 418 24.54 -22.43 14.74
CA LYS A 418 25.40 -23.51 15.21
C LYS A 418 24.88 -24.91 14.84
N SER A 419 23.70 -24.96 14.25
CA SER A 419 23.05 -26.26 13.97
C SER A 419 23.74 -27.01 12.83
N LYS A 420 23.62 -28.32 12.87
CA LYS A 420 24.09 -29.21 11.78
C LYS A 420 23.39 -28.89 10.46
N VAL A 421 22.12 -28.40 10.51
CA VAL A 421 21.36 -27.99 9.33
C VAL A 421 22.01 -26.83 8.64
N PHE A 422 22.38 -25.78 9.41
CA PHE A 422 23.06 -24.61 8.89
C PHE A 422 24.43 -24.99 8.30
N GLN A 423 25.23 -25.71 9.06
CA GLN A 423 26.55 -26.17 8.63
C GLN A 423 26.48 -27.03 7.35
N LYS A 424 25.53 -27.97 7.26
CA LYS A 424 25.35 -28.83 6.09
C LYS A 424 24.98 -28.06 4.84
N LYS A 425 24.19 -26.96 4.98
CA LYS A 425 23.75 -26.16 3.83
C LYS A 425 24.80 -25.15 3.39
N PHE A 426 25.47 -24.49 4.33
CA PHE A 426 26.35 -23.37 4.04
C PHE A 426 27.84 -23.67 4.22
N GLY A 427 28.19 -24.82 4.78
CA GLY A 427 29.58 -25.29 4.91
C GLY A 427 30.34 -24.76 6.12
N TYR A 428 29.73 -23.88 6.94
CA TYR A 428 30.34 -23.29 8.14
C TYR A 428 29.30 -23.06 9.25
N ASN A 429 29.78 -22.76 10.45
CA ASN A 429 28.99 -22.26 11.56
C ASN A 429 29.53 -20.90 12.01
N LEU A 430 28.67 -20.07 12.56
CA LEU A 430 29.10 -18.82 13.17
C LEU A 430 29.88 -19.07 14.46
N SER A 431 30.91 -18.26 14.72
CA SER A 431 31.70 -18.32 15.94
C SER A 431 30.89 -17.92 17.18
N ASP A 432 31.34 -18.39 18.35
CA ASP A 432 30.73 -18.01 19.63
C ASP A 432 30.73 -16.50 19.88
N GLU A 433 31.76 -15.83 19.40
CA GLU A 433 31.87 -14.38 19.53
C GLU A 433 30.79 -13.65 18.71
N VAL A 434 30.57 -14.04 17.45
CA VAL A 434 29.50 -13.48 16.61
C VAL A 434 28.15 -13.74 17.21
N ILE A 435 27.88 -14.98 17.69
CA ILE A 435 26.61 -15.33 18.31
C ILE A 435 26.38 -14.54 19.60
N LYS A 436 27.42 -14.33 20.40
CA LYS A 436 27.31 -13.51 21.59
C LYS A 436 26.91 -12.05 21.24
N LYS A 437 27.48 -11.48 20.18
CA LYS A 437 27.04 -10.16 19.69
C LYS A 437 25.55 -10.13 19.33
N PHE A 438 24.97 -11.19 18.76
CA PHE A 438 23.53 -11.26 18.48
C PHE A 438 22.68 -11.29 19.76
N VAL A 439 23.09 -12.09 20.75
CA VAL A 439 22.35 -12.25 22.02
C VAL A 439 22.38 -10.95 22.83
N ASP A 440 23.55 -10.30 22.89
CA ASP A 440 23.78 -9.12 23.70
C ASP A 440 23.22 -7.83 23.09
N ARG A 441 22.87 -7.86 21.79
CA ARG A 441 22.24 -6.70 21.11
C ARG A 441 20.88 -6.37 21.71
N LYS A 442 20.64 -5.05 21.85
CA LYS A 442 19.34 -4.51 22.23
C LYS A 442 18.44 -4.28 21.03
N ASP A 443 19.06 -4.02 19.88
CA ASP A 443 18.39 -3.72 18.61
C ASP A 443 18.46 -4.91 17.68
N LEU A 444 17.34 -5.24 17.03
CA LEU A 444 17.28 -6.29 16.02
C LEU A 444 17.57 -5.67 14.63
N LEU A 445 18.60 -6.18 13.96
CA LEU A 445 18.94 -5.72 12.62
C LEU A 445 17.88 -6.10 11.59
N PHE A 446 17.78 -5.32 10.52
CA PHE A 446 16.80 -5.55 9.45
C PHE A 446 16.87 -6.97 8.87
N GLU A 447 18.09 -7.44 8.55
CA GLU A 447 18.32 -8.77 7.99
C GLU A 447 17.96 -9.94 8.93
N ASP A 448 17.86 -9.68 10.24
CA ASP A 448 17.43 -10.67 11.24
C ASP A 448 15.93 -10.58 11.54
N THR A 449 15.29 -9.44 11.28
CA THR A 449 13.89 -9.18 11.65
C THR A 449 12.93 -10.21 11.05
N LEU A 450 13.03 -10.45 9.74
CA LEU A 450 12.15 -11.39 9.05
C LEU A 450 12.38 -12.85 9.48
N PRO A 451 13.63 -13.34 9.51
CA PRO A 451 13.92 -14.68 10.02
C PRO A 451 13.46 -14.88 11.45
N PHE A 452 13.66 -13.88 12.32
CA PHE A 452 13.25 -13.92 13.72
C PHE A 452 11.74 -14.10 13.87
N ILE A 453 10.94 -13.22 13.21
CA ILE A 453 9.47 -13.31 13.21
C ILE A 453 8.99 -14.65 12.65
N TYR A 454 9.63 -15.13 11.58
CA TYR A 454 9.24 -16.38 10.96
C TYR A 454 9.48 -17.58 11.88
N MET A 455 10.67 -17.67 12.48
CA MET A 455 11.00 -18.72 13.43
C MET A 455 10.09 -18.67 14.67
N LYS A 456 9.84 -17.46 15.22
CA LYS A 456 8.89 -17.27 16.32
C LYS A 456 7.50 -17.78 15.94
N GLY A 457 7.02 -17.41 14.75
CA GLY A 457 5.74 -17.89 14.25
C GLY A 457 5.67 -19.40 14.02
N LEU A 458 6.78 -20.08 13.69
CA LEU A 458 6.83 -21.54 13.63
C LEU A 458 6.74 -22.18 15.02
N MET A 459 7.35 -21.57 16.03
CA MET A 459 7.42 -22.09 17.40
C MET A 459 6.16 -21.80 18.23
N GLU A 460 5.62 -20.58 18.13
CA GLU A 460 4.51 -20.05 18.94
C GLU A 460 3.18 -19.97 18.17
N GLY A 461 3.23 -20.14 16.85
CA GLY A 461 2.10 -19.90 15.96
C GLY A 461 2.05 -18.45 15.46
N PHE A 462 1.54 -18.29 14.25
CA PHE A 462 1.30 -16.97 13.68
C PHE A 462 -0.03 -16.43 14.23
N PRO A 463 -0.09 -15.17 14.70
CA PRO A 463 -1.33 -14.57 15.13
C PRO A 463 -2.29 -14.44 13.95
N TYR A 464 -3.35 -15.22 13.99
CA TYR A 464 -4.34 -15.28 12.91
C TYR A 464 -5.35 -14.16 13.03
N SER A 465 -5.58 -13.41 11.93
CA SER A 465 -6.67 -12.46 11.85
C SER A 465 -7.65 -12.83 10.73
N SER A 466 -8.93 -12.94 11.09
CA SER A 466 -10.04 -13.11 10.15
C SER A 466 -10.74 -11.79 9.82
N GLN A 467 -10.41 -10.71 10.49
CA GLN A 467 -11.03 -9.40 10.30
C GLN A 467 -10.59 -8.76 8.98
N ILE A 468 -9.31 -8.91 8.62
CA ILE A 468 -8.77 -8.40 7.37
C ILE A 468 -9.18 -9.32 6.23
N LYS A 469 -9.88 -8.76 5.24
CA LYS A 469 -10.38 -9.45 4.06
C LYS A 469 -9.61 -9.08 2.79
N GLN A 470 -9.06 -7.87 2.75
CA GLN A 470 -8.28 -7.35 1.62
C GLN A 470 -6.97 -6.76 2.13
N ILE A 471 -5.86 -7.18 1.52
CA ILE A 471 -4.53 -6.61 1.73
C ILE A 471 -4.08 -5.97 0.44
N VAL A 472 -3.54 -4.77 0.54
CA VAL A 472 -2.90 -4.05 -0.56
C VAL A 472 -1.45 -3.81 -0.20
N ILE A 473 -0.53 -4.18 -1.09
CA ILE A 473 0.91 -3.98 -0.92
C ILE A 473 1.38 -3.15 -2.10
N ASP A 474 1.80 -1.92 -1.84
CA ASP A 474 2.46 -1.08 -2.83
C ASP A 474 3.99 -1.18 -2.69
N GLU A 475 4.72 -0.79 -3.73
CA GLU A 475 6.17 -0.92 -3.84
C GLU A 475 6.66 -2.35 -3.52
N ALA A 476 5.94 -3.33 -4.04
CA ALA A 476 6.07 -4.75 -3.72
C ALA A 476 7.46 -5.35 -4.01
N GLN A 477 8.24 -4.71 -4.89
CA GLN A 477 9.61 -5.14 -5.23
C GLN A 477 10.60 -5.01 -4.07
N ASP A 478 10.30 -4.17 -3.06
CA ASP A 478 11.15 -4.03 -1.89
C ASP A 478 10.86 -5.06 -0.79
N TYR A 479 9.77 -5.82 -0.96
CA TYR A 479 9.39 -6.87 -0.03
C TYR A 479 10.12 -8.17 -0.34
N ASN A 480 10.80 -8.71 0.67
CA ASN A 480 11.39 -10.05 0.58
C ASN A 480 10.30 -11.13 0.54
N LEU A 481 10.59 -12.27 -0.08
CA LEU A 481 9.69 -13.42 -0.16
C LEU A 481 9.17 -13.84 1.23
N LEU A 482 10.01 -13.76 2.26
CA LEU A 482 9.64 -14.15 3.61
C LEU A 482 8.55 -13.23 4.21
N GLN A 483 8.54 -11.94 3.86
CA GLN A 483 7.47 -11.01 4.27
C GLN A 483 6.10 -11.50 3.77
N TYR A 484 6.03 -11.87 2.49
CA TYR A 484 4.79 -12.42 1.93
C TYR A 484 4.36 -13.72 2.60
N ILE A 485 5.30 -14.63 2.87
CA ILE A 485 5.01 -15.89 3.58
C ILE A 485 4.43 -15.60 4.97
N ILE A 486 5.01 -14.67 5.72
CA ILE A 486 4.53 -14.24 7.04
C ILE A 486 3.12 -13.66 6.92
N LEU A 487 2.89 -12.71 6.02
CA LEU A 487 1.58 -12.09 5.81
C LEU A 487 0.52 -13.14 5.44
N ARG A 488 0.88 -14.10 4.59
CA ARG A 488 -0.05 -15.17 4.21
C ARG A 488 -0.41 -16.11 5.37
N LYS A 489 0.53 -16.34 6.29
CA LYS A 489 0.28 -17.14 7.50
C LYS A 489 -0.60 -16.39 8.51
N ILE A 490 -0.43 -15.08 8.64
CA ILE A 490 -1.23 -14.25 9.53
C ILE A 490 -2.63 -13.99 8.95
N PHE A 491 -2.75 -13.77 7.63
CA PHE A 491 -3.99 -13.47 6.93
C PHE A 491 -4.36 -14.51 5.86
N PRO A 492 -4.58 -15.78 6.20
CA PRO A 492 -4.71 -16.85 5.22
C PRO A 492 -5.99 -16.76 4.36
N ARG A 493 -6.99 -15.98 4.79
CA ARG A 493 -8.27 -15.80 4.07
C ARG A 493 -8.32 -14.49 3.28
N ALA A 494 -7.43 -13.56 3.52
CA ALA A 494 -7.41 -12.28 2.83
C ALA A 494 -7.14 -12.43 1.33
N ALA A 495 -7.75 -11.59 0.53
CA ALA A 495 -7.37 -11.35 -0.85
C ALA A 495 -6.18 -10.38 -0.89
N PHE A 496 -5.31 -10.51 -1.88
CA PHE A 496 -4.14 -9.66 -2.04
C PHE A 496 -4.21 -8.88 -3.34
N THR A 497 -3.93 -7.59 -3.28
CA THR A 497 -3.59 -6.74 -4.43
C THR A 497 -2.17 -6.26 -4.23
N ILE A 498 -1.28 -6.70 -5.10
CA ILE A 498 0.17 -6.49 -5.00
C ILE A 498 0.59 -5.66 -6.20
N LEU A 499 1.20 -4.49 -5.94
CA LEU A 499 1.63 -3.58 -6.99
C LEU A 499 3.11 -3.25 -6.79
N GLY A 500 3.85 -3.20 -7.89
CA GLY A 500 5.25 -2.86 -7.82
C GLY A 500 5.89 -2.68 -9.19
N ASP A 501 7.15 -2.33 -9.18
CA ASP A 501 8.02 -2.25 -10.35
C ASP A 501 9.37 -2.88 -10.02
N VAL A 502 9.65 -4.06 -10.54
CA VAL A 502 10.92 -4.75 -10.27
C VAL A 502 12.15 -3.91 -10.62
N ASN A 503 11.99 -2.95 -11.53
CA ASN A 503 13.06 -2.06 -11.96
C ASN A 503 13.31 -0.90 -10.98
N GLN A 504 12.37 -0.63 -10.06
CA GLN A 504 12.48 0.40 -9.02
C GLN A 504 12.88 -0.17 -7.66
N THR A 505 13.52 -1.32 -7.61
CA THR A 505 14.06 -1.82 -6.36
C THR A 505 15.24 -0.96 -5.91
N ILE A 506 15.24 -0.60 -4.61
CA ILE A 506 16.39 0.02 -3.95
C ILE A 506 17.09 -0.97 -3.02
N ASN A 507 16.60 -2.21 -2.96
CA ASN A 507 17.20 -3.23 -2.12
C ASN A 507 18.50 -3.74 -2.76
N PRO A 508 19.66 -3.57 -2.11
CA PRO A 508 20.93 -3.97 -2.68
C PRO A 508 21.19 -5.48 -2.61
N VAL A 509 20.41 -6.20 -1.80
CA VAL A 509 20.67 -7.62 -1.46
C VAL A 509 19.87 -8.58 -2.32
N TYR A 510 18.64 -8.19 -2.71
CA TYR A 510 17.82 -9.05 -3.56
C TYR A 510 17.07 -8.26 -4.63
N HIS A 511 16.92 -8.90 -5.76
CA HIS A 511 16.19 -8.39 -6.91
C HIS A 511 15.29 -9.48 -7.48
N TYR A 512 14.11 -9.10 -7.96
CA TYR A 512 13.18 -9.99 -8.64
C TYR A 512 13.20 -9.76 -10.15
N ASP A 513 13.29 -10.84 -10.93
CA ASP A 513 13.11 -10.77 -12.38
C ASP A 513 11.66 -10.44 -12.75
N SER A 514 10.71 -10.84 -11.94
CA SER A 514 9.28 -10.59 -12.12
C SER A 514 8.53 -10.74 -10.81
N LEU A 515 7.54 -9.87 -10.57
CA LEU A 515 6.62 -10.01 -9.43
C LEU A 515 5.76 -11.29 -9.52
N GLU A 516 5.63 -11.88 -10.70
CA GLU A 516 4.94 -13.16 -10.87
C GLU A 516 5.58 -14.28 -10.06
N ARG A 517 6.92 -14.24 -9.87
CA ARG A 517 7.64 -15.20 -9.02
C ARG A 517 7.13 -15.19 -7.58
N LEU A 518 6.88 -14.03 -7.02
CA LEU A 518 6.30 -13.87 -5.67
C LEU A 518 4.93 -14.52 -5.58
N CYS A 519 4.13 -14.35 -6.60
CA CYS A 519 2.73 -14.78 -6.61
C CYS A 519 2.59 -16.28 -6.67
N ARG A 520 3.43 -16.97 -7.46
CA ARG A 520 3.43 -18.45 -7.56
C ARG A 520 3.70 -19.12 -6.22
N VAL A 521 4.47 -18.51 -5.34
CA VAL A 521 4.79 -19.03 -4.01
C VAL A 521 3.66 -18.80 -3.02
N LEU A 522 2.92 -17.71 -3.17
CA LEU A 522 1.95 -17.26 -2.18
C LEU A 522 0.54 -17.73 -2.44
N VAL A 523 0.15 -17.81 -3.70
CA VAL A 523 -1.26 -17.91 -4.07
C VAL A 523 -1.41 -18.73 -5.33
N LYS A 524 -2.36 -19.71 -5.33
CA LYS A 524 -2.62 -20.51 -6.52
C LYS A 524 -3.50 -19.80 -7.54
N ASP A 525 -4.41 -18.89 -7.07
CA ASP A 525 -5.41 -18.22 -7.90
C ASP A 525 -5.09 -16.72 -7.95
N TYR A 526 -4.22 -16.32 -8.87
CA TYR A 526 -3.86 -14.91 -9.09
C TYR A 526 -3.97 -14.54 -10.57
N ARG A 527 -4.20 -13.25 -10.81
CA ARG A 527 -4.06 -12.63 -12.11
C ARG A 527 -2.83 -11.70 -12.10
N TYR A 528 -1.98 -11.88 -13.09
CA TYR A 528 -0.84 -11.01 -13.34
C TYR A 528 -1.14 -10.05 -14.47
N VAL A 529 -0.84 -8.77 -14.29
CA VAL A 529 -1.07 -7.70 -15.29
C VAL A 529 0.14 -6.79 -15.36
N GLU A 530 0.51 -6.40 -16.57
CA GLU A 530 1.59 -5.45 -16.82
C GLU A 530 1.04 -4.11 -17.31
N LEU A 531 1.56 -3.00 -16.71
CA LEU A 531 1.32 -1.64 -17.14
C LEU A 531 2.62 -1.08 -17.71
N THR A 532 2.65 -0.87 -19.03
CA THR A 532 3.84 -0.47 -19.78
C THR A 532 3.85 0.99 -20.20
N LYS A 533 2.77 1.73 -19.93
CA LYS A 533 2.63 3.15 -20.22
C LYS A 533 2.90 3.99 -18.98
N THR A 534 3.67 5.06 -19.13
CA THR A 534 3.88 6.06 -18.06
C THR A 534 3.19 7.38 -18.40
N TYR A 535 2.62 7.99 -17.37
CA TYR A 535 1.92 9.27 -17.43
C TYR A 535 2.71 10.38 -16.73
N ARG A 536 3.86 10.03 -16.13
CA ARG A 536 4.68 10.92 -15.29
C ARG A 536 5.71 11.70 -16.09
N SER A 537 6.64 11.00 -16.69
CA SER A 537 7.85 11.58 -17.27
C SER A 537 7.72 11.79 -18.77
N SER A 538 8.43 12.80 -19.29
CA SER A 538 8.51 13.07 -20.73
C SER A 538 9.14 11.89 -21.51
N PRO A 539 8.88 11.78 -22.83
CA PRO A 539 9.46 10.74 -23.68
C PRO A 539 11.00 10.72 -23.59
N GLU A 540 11.65 11.87 -23.53
CA GLU A 540 13.11 11.99 -23.50
C GLU A 540 13.71 11.36 -22.24
N ILE A 541 13.05 11.57 -21.08
CA ILE A 541 13.48 10.99 -19.80
C ILE A 541 13.26 9.46 -19.83
N ILE A 542 12.13 9.00 -20.38
CA ILE A 542 11.83 7.56 -20.46
C ILE A 542 12.78 6.86 -21.42
N GLU A 543 13.12 7.47 -22.54
CA GLU A 543 14.09 6.91 -23.48
C GLU A 543 15.48 6.76 -22.80
N TYR A 544 15.89 7.77 -22.02
CA TYR A 544 17.11 7.68 -21.24
C TYR A 544 17.05 6.59 -20.18
N SER A 545 15.98 6.52 -19.41
CA SER A 545 15.80 5.51 -18.36
C SER A 545 15.75 4.08 -18.93
N ASN A 546 15.15 3.89 -20.11
CA ASN A 546 15.13 2.62 -20.82
C ASN A 546 16.54 2.13 -21.20
N ARG A 547 17.45 3.05 -21.56
CA ARG A 547 18.85 2.70 -21.88
C ARG A 547 19.60 2.13 -20.67
N ILE A 548 19.37 2.69 -19.48
CA ILE A 548 20.04 2.24 -18.22
C ILE A 548 19.80 0.74 -17.99
N LEU A 549 18.58 0.27 -18.18
CA LEU A 549 18.18 -1.11 -17.88
C LEU A 549 18.01 -1.99 -19.13
N GLY A 550 18.23 -1.43 -20.34
CA GLY A 550 17.98 -2.15 -21.59
C GLY A 550 16.51 -2.50 -21.83
N LEU A 551 15.57 -1.69 -21.31
CA LEU A 551 14.14 -1.90 -21.47
C LEU A 551 13.69 -1.47 -22.89
N ARG A 552 12.69 -2.17 -23.42
CA ARG A 552 12.13 -1.88 -24.76
C ARG A 552 10.62 -1.65 -24.74
N TYR A 553 9.98 -1.81 -23.59
CA TYR A 553 8.51 -1.82 -23.46
C TYR A 553 7.94 -0.60 -22.74
N ALA A 554 8.77 0.19 -22.07
CA ALA A 554 8.30 1.35 -21.35
C ALA A 554 8.09 2.54 -22.30
N VAL A 555 6.87 3.08 -22.35
CA VAL A 555 6.46 4.14 -23.28
C VAL A 555 5.81 5.30 -22.51
N SER A 556 6.25 6.53 -22.79
CA SER A 556 5.58 7.73 -22.28
C SER A 556 4.33 8.05 -23.12
N VAL A 557 3.23 8.37 -22.41
CA VAL A 557 2.00 8.88 -23.02
C VAL A 557 2.04 10.41 -23.17
N ARG A 558 2.96 11.09 -22.48
CA ARG A 558 3.14 12.55 -22.62
C ARG A 558 3.66 12.92 -24.01
N ARG A 559 3.35 14.14 -24.43
CA ARG A 559 3.97 14.73 -25.63
C ARG A 559 5.44 15.04 -25.35
N GLU A 560 6.25 15.01 -26.39
CA GLU A 560 7.62 15.50 -26.33
C GLU A 560 7.63 16.95 -25.85
N ASN A 561 8.44 17.26 -24.86
CA ASN A 561 8.61 18.63 -24.37
C ASN A 561 9.84 19.31 -25.00
N HIS A 562 10.58 18.59 -25.84
CA HIS A 562 11.81 19.03 -26.52
C HIS A 562 12.91 19.49 -25.57
N VAL A 563 12.89 19.03 -24.32
CA VAL A 563 13.93 19.26 -23.32
C VAL A 563 14.81 18.02 -23.26
N PRO A 564 15.99 18.03 -23.87
CA PRO A 564 16.86 16.87 -23.86
C PRO A 564 17.42 16.64 -22.45
N VAL A 565 17.72 15.38 -22.15
CA VAL A 565 18.51 15.03 -20.96
C VAL A 565 19.90 15.65 -21.11
N THR A 566 20.30 16.47 -20.16
CA THR A 566 21.54 17.25 -20.24
C THR A 566 22.61 16.62 -19.35
N GLU A 567 23.75 16.33 -19.92
CA GLU A 567 24.94 15.83 -19.18
C GLU A 567 25.93 16.97 -18.98
N VAL A 568 26.38 17.16 -17.75
CA VAL A 568 27.34 18.21 -17.38
C VAL A 568 28.41 17.66 -16.45
N LYS A 569 29.57 18.31 -16.48
CA LYS A 569 30.65 18.02 -15.54
C LYS A 569 30.86 19.23 -14.64
N VAL A 570 30.96 18.99 -13.35
CA VAL A 570 31.29 20.01 -12.35
C VAL A 570 32.36 19.46 -11.41
N THR A 571 33.20 20.33 -10.92
CA THR A 571 34.28 19.93 -10.01
C THR A 571 33.88 20.04 -8.56
N LYS A 572 32.97 20.97 -8.23
CA LYS A 572 32.52 21.21 -6.86
C LYS A 572 30.99 21.37 -6.83
N ALA A 573 30.37 20.99 -5.73
CA ALA A 573 28.93 21.15 -5.51
C ALA A 573 28.45 22.60 -5.72
N LYS A 574 29.25 23.61 -5.39
CA LYS A 574 28.94 25.02 -5.63
C LYS A 574 28.75 25.38 -7.11
N ASP A 575 29.35 24.62 -8.03
CA ASP A 575 29.20 24.83 -9.47
C ASP A 575 27.81 24.45 -9.99
N LEU A 576 26.97 23.82 -9.15
CA LEU A 576 25.54 23.53 -9.44
C LEU A 576 24.67 24.79 -9.43
N LYS A 577 25.10 25.87 -8.76
CA LYS A 577 24.31 27.09 -8.56
C LYS A 577 23.65 27.62 -9.86
N PRO A 578 24.35 27.84 -10.98
CA PRO A 578 23.73 28.37 -12.20
C PRO A 578 22.69 27.43 -12.81
N TYR A 579 22.84 26.11 -12.64
CA TYR A 579 21.83 25.15 -13.09
C TYR A 579 20.58 25.19 -12.22
N LEU A 580 20.76 25.27 -10.89
CA LEU A 580 19.65 25.40 -9.95
C LEU A 580 18.87 26.70 -10.14
N GLU A 581 19.54 27.85 -10.30
CA GLU A 581 18.89 29.13 -10.56
C GLU A 581 17.99 29.06 -11.81
N ARG A 582 18.48 28.43 -12.87
CA ARG A 582 17.72 28.22 -14.10
C ARG A 582 16.51 27.31 -13.88
N LEU A 583 16.66 26.21 -13.14
CA LEU A 583 15.57 25.26 -12.92
C LEU A 583 14.51 25.83 -11.99
N VAL A 584 14.88 26.48 -10.90
CA VAL A 584 13.96 27.12 -9.95
C VAL A 584 13.14 28.25 -10.62
N SER A 585 13.74 28.97 -11.59
CA SER A 585 13.01 30.00 -12.35
C SER A 585 11.96 29.43 -13.31
N SER A 586 12.09 28.15 -13.72
CA SER A 586 11.27 27.52 -14.75
C SER A 586 10.33 26.45 -14.22
N TYR A 587 10.61 25.85 -13.08
CA TYR A 587 9.89 24.71 -12.52
C TYR A 587 9.54 24.93 -11.05
N TYR A 588 8.41 24.38 -10.63
CA TYR A 588 7.91 24.58 -9.27
C TYR A 588 8.59 23.66 -8.26
N LYS A 589 8.73 22.38 -8.59
CA LYS A 589 9.39 21.37 -7.73
C LYS A 589 10.73 20.95 -8.33
N VAL A 590 11.81 21.31 -7.66
CA VAL A 590 13.17 21.00 -8.13
C VAL A 590 13.90 20.17 -7.07
N ALA A 591 14.57 19.12 -7.50
CA ALA A 591 15.41 18.31 -6.61
C ALA A 591 16.83 18.18 -7.10
N VAL A 592 17.77 18.15 -6.15
CA VAL A 592 19.11 17.59 -6.35
C VAL A 592 19.12 16.21 -5.71
N ILE A 593 19.28 15.17 -6.50
CA ILE A 593 19.36 13.78 -6.02
C ILE A 593 20.81 13.36 -6.02
N THR A 594 21.31 12.97 -4.85
CA THR A 594 22.68 12.51 -4.66
C THR A 594 22.71 10.99 -4.50
N LYS A 595 23.88 10.39 -4.60
CA LYS A 595 24.05 8.96 -4.38
C LYS A 595 23.93 8.61 -2.89
N THR A 596 24.61 9.39 -2.03
CA THR A 596 24.73 9.18 -0.59
C THR A 596 24.22 10.36 0.22
N ASP A 597 24.04 10.17 1.55
CA ASP A 597 23.70 11.24 2.49
C ASP A 597 24.87 12.21 2.69
N ASP A 598 26.11 11.71 2.67
CA ASP A 598 27.29 12.55 2.80
C ASP A 598 27.40 13.54 1.63
N GLU A 599 27.18 13.07 0.39
CA GLU A 599 27.12 13.97 -0.78
C GLU A 599 25.95 14.96 -0.66
N ALA A 600 24.80 14.53 -0.11
CA ALA A 600 23.65 15.41 0.08
C ALA A 600 23.97 16.55 1.06
N GLU A 601 24.66 16.25 2.16
CA GLU A 601 25.13 17.23 3.13
C GLU A 601 26.11 18.20 2.49
N ASP A 602 27.10 17.71 1.74
CA ASP A 602 28.13 18.55 1.09
C ASP A 602 27.48 19.52 0.07
N VAL A 603 26.53 19.04 -0.71
CA VAL A 603 25.76 19.90 -1.63
C VAL A 603 24.93 20.92 -0.86
N TYR A 604 24.29 20.53 0.24
CA TYR A 604 23.49 21.44 1.07
C TYR A 604 24.36 22.52 1.68
N GLN A 605 25.48 22.17 2.30
CA GLN A 605 26.40 23.13 2.92
C GLN A 605 27.00 24.11 1.89
N SER A 606 27.17 23.67 0.64
CA SER A 606 27.69 24.49 -0.44
C SER A 606 26.70 25.51 -1.00
N LEU A 607 25.37 25.27 -0.85
CA LEU A 607 24.32 26.01 -1.56
C LEU A 607 23.26 26.66 -0.66
N HIS A 608 23.14 26.29 0.62
CA HIS A 608 22.05 26.74 1.49
C HIS A 608 22.06 28.26 1.73
N GLU A 609 23.23 28.93 1.68
CA GLU A 609 23.34 30.39 1.79
C GLU A 609 22.81 31.11 0.53
N ASP A 610 22.89 30.45 -0.64
CA ASP A 610 22.45 31.01 -1.91
C ASP A 610 20.95 30.81 -2.17
N PHE A 611 20.30 29.81 -1.50
CA PHE A 611 18.90 29.46 -1.69
C PHE A 611 18.18 29.27 -0.34
N GLU A 612 17.45 30.30 0.11
CA GLU A 612 16.72 30.27 1.41
C GLU A 612 15.66 29.16 1.51
N GLU A 613 15.09 28.75 0.38
CA GLU A 613 14.05 27.72 0.29
C GLU A 613 14.64 26.29 0.22
N LEU A 614 15.96 26.14 0.11
CA LEU A 614 16.63 24.83 -0.01
C LEU A 614 16.45 24.04 1.28
N ARG A 615 16.05 22.77 1.14
CA ARG A 615 15.87 21.82 2.27
C ARG A 615 16.64 20.54 1.99
N LEU A 616 17.26 20.01 3.03
CA LEU A 616 17.90 18.71 3.01
C LEU A 616 16.97 17.67 3.64
N LEU A 617 16.63 16.62 2.89
CA LEU A 617 15.84 15.49 3.35
C LEU A 617 16.74 14.36 3.79
N ARG A 618 16.74 14.05 5.10
CA ARG A 618 17.53 12.97 5.71
C ARG A 618 16.68 11.84 6.28
N ASP A 619 15.42 12.10 6.57
CA ASP A 619 14.52 11.11 7.14
C ASP A 619 13.21 11.09 6.35
N SER A 620 12.75 9.89 6.02
CA SER A 620 11.46 9.66 5.37
C SER A 620 10.25 10.06 6.24
N GLY A 621 10.48 10.43 7.51
CA GLY A 621 9.44 10.86 8.47
C GLY A 621 9.18 12.36 8.51
N VAL A 622 9.97 13.19 7.84
CA VAL A 622 9.78 14.65 7.84
C VAL A 622 8.78 15.04 6.75
N GLN A 623 7.73 15.74 7.16
CA GLN A 623 6.73 16.30 6.25
C GLN A 623 7.42 17.19 5.19
N PHE A 624 7.31 16.79 3.92
CA PHE A 624 7.90 17.52 2.80
C PHE A 624 7.19 18.85 2.60
N MET A 625 7.76 19.93 3.10
CA MET A 625 7.27 21.30 2.92
C MET A 625 8.32 22.16 2.20
N GLY A 626 8.56 21.93 0.92
CA GLY A 626 9.49 22.77 0.14
C GLY A 626 9.48 22.47 -1.35
N ASN A 627 9.79 23.49 -2.15
CA ASN A 627 9.83 23.36 -3.60
C ASN A 627 11.22 23.08 -4.14
N LEU A 628 12.27 23.23 -3.31
CA LEU A 628 13.66 22.99 -3.66
C LEU A 628 14.30 22.09 -2.59
N VAL A 629 14.73 20.89 -2.99
CA VAL A 629 15.25 19.90 -2.05
C VAL A 629 16.53 19.24 -2.54
N ILE A 630 17.33 18.79 -1.56
CA ILE A 630 18.42 17.84 -1.75
C ILE A 630 18.02 16.56 -1.05
N VAL A 631 18.20 15.43 -1.71
CA VAL A 631 17.76 14.12 -1.19
C VAL A 631 18.65 13.00 -1.71
N PRO A 632 19.11 12.06 -0.86
CA PRO A 632 19.74 10.83 -1.31
C PRO A 632 18.80 9.99 -2.17
N SER A 633 19.33 9.27 -3.17
CA SER A 633 18.55 8.52 -4.15
C SER A 633 17.62 7.47 -3.53
N TYR A 634 18.02 6.79 -2.46
CA TYR A 634 17.22 5.80 -1.76
C TYR A 634 16.06 6.43 -0.96
N LEU A 635 16.16 7.71 -0.55
CA LEU A 635 15.07 8.46 0.06
C LEU A 635 14.16 9.15 -0.99
N ALA A 636 14.66 9.36 -2.21
CA ALA A 636 13.89 9.96 -3.29
C ALA A 636 12.76 9.05 -3.80
N LYS A 637 12.76 7.77 -3.42
CA LYS A 637 11.72 6.82 -3.82
C LYS A 637 10.33 7.27 -3.36
N GLY A 638 9.36 7.23 -4.29
CA GLY A 638 7.98 7.71 -4.03
C GLY A 638 7.79 9.21 -4.22
N LEU A 639 8.86 10.00 -4.27
CA LEU A 639 8.80 11.45 -4.53
C LEU A 639 8.77 11.74 -6.04
N GLU A 640 8.30 12.93 -6.41
CA GLU A 640 8.18 13.39 -7.79
C GLU A 640 8.53 14.87 -7.89
N PHE A 641 9.30 15.22 -8.93
CA PHE A 641 9.79 16.58 -9.15
C PHE A 641 9.64 16.98 -10.61
N ASP A 642 9.33 18.25 -10.85
CA ASP A 642 9.27 18.78 -12.22
C ASP A 642 10.64 18.71 -12.89
N ALA A 643 11.69 19.07 -12.15
CA ALA A 643 13.06 19.01 -12.62
C ALA A 643 13.99 18.36 -11.59
N VAL A 644 14.92 17.55 -12.06
CA VAL A 644 15.91 16.83 -11.23
C VAL A 644 17.31 17.07 -11.74
N ILE A 645 18.22 17.37 -10.82
CA ILE A 645 19.66 17.25 -11.01
C ILE A 645 20.10 15.98 -10.30
N ILE A 646 20.71 15.02 -11.01
CA ILE A 646 21.40 13.89 -10.39
C ILE A 646 22.87 14.26 -10.26
N TYR A 647 23.32 14.37 -9.02
CA TYR A 647 24.68 14.75 -8.68
C TYR A 647 25.42 13.60 -8.02
N THR A 648 26.66 13.38 -8.50
CA THR A 648 27.67 12.58 -7.78
C THR A 648 29.00 13.29 -7.85
N GLU A 649 29.90 12.98 -6.96
CA GLU A 649 31.28 13.38 -7.09
C GLU A 649 31.92 12.73 -8.34
N GLU A 650 32.89 13.42 -8.97
CA GLU A 650 33.53 12.91 -10.18
C GLU A 650 34.27 11.57 -9.95
N ILE A 651 34.71 11.33 -8.70
CA ILE A 651 35.43 10.12 -8.30
C ILE A 651 34.53 8.92 -7.97
N ASP A 652 33.24 9.15 -7.70
CA ASP A 652 32.27 8.09 -7.32
C ASP A 652 30.94 8.19 -8.09
N PRO A 653 30.95 8.09 -9.43
CA PRO A 653 29.70 8.02 -10.19
C PRO A 653 28.98 6.70 -9.92
N TYR A 654 27.67 6.63 -10.26
CA TYR A 654 26.92 5.37 -10.16
C TYR A 654 27.58 4.27 -10.98
N GLN A 655 27.76 3.09 -10.36
CA GLN A 655 28.35 1.91 -10.98
C GLN A 655 27.27 1.00 -11.57
N GLN A 656 27.68 0.02 -12.39
CA GLN A 656 26.76 -0.91 -13.06
C GLN A 656 25.93 -1.74 -12.06
N GLU A 657 26.46 -2.03 -10.90
CA GLU A 657 25.80 -2.74 -9.81
C GLU A 657 24.70 -1.89 -9.16
N GLU A 658 24.80 -0.56 -9.26
CA GLU A 658 23.87 0.42 -8.69
C GLU A 658 22.81 0.91 -9.71
N LYS A 659 22.74 0.29 -10.88
CA LYS A 659 21.86 0.71 -11.99
C LYS A 659 20.39 0.86 -11.61
N TYR A 660 19.88 0.06 -10.68
CA TYR A 660 18.50 0.15 -10.22
C TYR A 660 18.29 1.39 -9.34
N LEU A 661 19.25 1.69 -8.46
CA LEU A 661 19.22 2.91 -7.66
C LEU A 661 19.27 4.15 -8.54
N TYR A 662 20.15 4.13 -9.55
CA TYR A 662 20.25 5.19 -10.55
C TYR A 662 18.96 5.32 -11.37
N TYR A 663 18.36 4.21 -11.80
CA TYR A 663 17.07 4.21 -12.48
C TYR A 663 15.96 4.84 -11.62
N VAL A 664 15.93 4.55 -10.31
CA VAL A 664 15.00 5.19 -9.38
C VAL A 664 15.19 6.70 -9.37
N ALA A 665 16.43 7.18 -9.25
CA ALA A 665 16.75 8.62 -9.26
C ALA A 665 16.29 9.31 -10.56
N VAL A 666 16.62 8.73 -11.73
CA VAL A 666 16.23 9.25 -13.05
C VAL A 666 14.71 9.36 -13.20
N THR A 667 13.98 8.35 -12.77
CA THR A 667 12.51 8.28 -12.89
C THR A 667 11.77 9.18 -11.91
N ARG A 668 12.46 9.98 -11.09
CA ARG A 668 11.86 11.04 -10.26
C ARG A 668 11.54 12.30 -11.05
N ALA A 669 12.21 12.51 -12.19
CA ALA A 669 12.02 13.67 -13.04
C ALA A 669 10.76 13.54 -13.91
N GLN A 670 10.00 14.64 -14.03
CA GLN A 670 8.82 14.71 -14.90
C GLN A 670 9.12 15.40 -16.22
N HIS A 671 9.79 16.56 -16.19
CA HIS A 671 9.97 17.46 -17.33
C HIS A 671 11.42 17.71 -17.72
N CYS A 672 12.32 17.80 -16.74
CA CYS A 672 13.71 18.14 -16.99
C CYS A 672 14.66 17.27 -16.16
N LEU A 673 15.69 16.76 -16.79
CA LEU A 673 16.73 15.95 -16.16
C LEU A 673 18.13 16.45 -16.51
N VAL A 674 18.91 16.76 -15.50
CA VAL A 674 20.30 17.15 -15.60
C VAL A 674 21.16 16.11 -14.87
N LEU A 675 22.15 15.59 -15.56
CA LEU A 675 23.06 14.57 -15.06
C LEU A 675 24.45 15.19 -14.83
N VAL A 676 24.96 15.08 -13.62
CA VAL A 676 26.22 15.67 -13.22
C VAL A 676 27.21 14.57 -12.89
N ASN A 677 28.36 14.58 -13.55
CA ASN A 677 29.45 13.64 -13.37
C ASN A 677 29.09 12.16 -13.59
N GLN A 678 28.03 11.89 -14.37
CA GLN A 678 27.62 10.54 -14.67
C GLN A 678 28.41 9.93 -15.83
N GLN A 679 28.57 8.60 -15.79
CA GLN A 679 29.05 7.83 -16.92
C GLN A 679 27.93 7.66 -17.97
N SER A 680 28.31 7.52 -19.23
CA SER A 680 27.34 7.19 -20.30
C SER A 680 26.81 5.76 -20.10
N TRP A 681 25.51 5.60 -20.08
CA TRP A 681 24.81 4.33 -19.92
C TRP A 681 24.34 3.77 -21.27
#